data_881e0444a6cfbf4f25135e782de42f11
#
_entry.id   881e0444a6cfbf4f25135e782de42f11
#
_cell.length_a   1.000
_cell.length_b   1.000
_cell.length_c   1.000
_cell.angle_alpha   90.00
_cell.angle_beta   90.00
_cell.angle_gamma   90.00
#
_symmetry.space_group_name_H-M   'P 1'
#
loop_
_entity.id
_entity.type
_entity.pdbx_description
1 polymer ?
#
loop_
_entity_poly.entity_id
_entity_poly.type
_entity_poly.pdbx_seq_one_letter_code
_entity_poly.pdbx_strand_id
1 'polypeptide(L)'
;MKDSTTLQLTEGQQLALDQLHRIVQASHGAVAATHVAAVADRPGHVEARISVGCANLPRTEGGLRLRSVEAVTLLIPPDFPFRAPSVRTRHTRFAGAPHVNWGRHLCLYRSTATEWDPADGMYGFITRLLDWFEAAAAGELDRPGDPLHPPNALTDHTAGLLVIRRDAPVARPDGPWLGAAVLHQANETRCDVVGWLAVEDPWPGSPEQLRESAALPAGARAFLAPAVVTTTHLTFEYPLTARELVEALARDHITPRLLLGLTGFVADHNRTLLHPDGDAPDEDDEDTPAAPVHLLLGTPSRGIAGDGPRQTHLVAWHLPDFADQVGRLATRTAFSGRPHLAELGDEVIQFGTEWLDRLPTRWMRIYEARPEVTVRRDHTTPAAWLRGKRILVLGAGALGAPVADMCARAGAAHLTVADQALVHPGILARQPYTDADIGLPKASVLADRLNRIDPYTTRVEALVGDITTRLSGLDLHTFDLIWDCTANRIVRARLEHARRTDTAPWPHLATLMIGHHATRGLAALSPRGTTGGGGDDVLRRTALAAHTDATHAFDDLIEDFFPAQPPTELFQPEPGCSDATFTGSAADVTALAGQLVTGILHALADPADRHTMATLIIRMPAGPTAAQPAGPRWLTWPDDTLVTDEATGYDVRITPAALAEMRAEARRGARVRGPFVETGGTLLGAVDDATGVIFVDEATGPPPDSLLTEAYFQHGLDGVSHHLAARREATGNLSRFLGMWHTHPRTVAQPSATDRAAMTSLTLPLNDAPARALVLIAGGPDPVWHKWLATGDGPDLYAHLAARTAPAAAEPPSPQPLARLGPVTWWPGGYATRPHGPVPLPRKGFRS
;
A
#
# COMPACT_ATOMS: atom_id res chain seq x y z
N MET A 1 33.98 -55.40 21.34
CA MET A 1 34.90 -54.30 21.07
C MET A 1 34.07 -53.20 20.48
N LYS A 2 33.75 -52.14 21.25
CA LYS A 2 33.06 -50.96 20.70
C LYS A 2 34.13 -50.10 20.07
N ASP A 3 34.02 -49.89 18.76
CA ASP A 3 34.84 -48.93 18.05
C ASP A 3 34.74 -47.56 18.72
N SER A 4 35.79 -47.13 19.35
CA SER A 4 35.93 -45.73 19.76
C SER A 4 36.28 -44.93 18.52
N THR A 5 35.27 -44.54 17.77
CA THR A 5 35.44 -43.54 16.72
C THR A 5 35.93 -42.26 17.40
N THR A 6 37.17 -41.90 17.17
CA THR A 6 37.74 -40.64 17.70
C THR A 6 36.92 -39.48 17.17
N LEU A 7 36.28 -38.73 18.04
CA LEU A 7 35.46 -37.55 17.68
C LEU A 7 36.35 -36.52 16.97
N GLN A 8 36.15 -36.30 15.69
CA GLN A 8 36.84 -35.26 14.95
C GLN A 8 36.10 -33.92 15.16
N LEU A 9 36.77 -33.02 15.85
CA LEU A 9 36.24 -31.68 16.14
C LEU A 9 36.75 -30.69 15.08
N THR A 10 35.89 -29.73 14.70
CA THR A 10 36.36 -28.55 13.96
C THR A 10 37.11 -27.60 14.92
N GLU A 11 37.87 -26.64 14.35
CA GLU A 11 38.55 -25.61 15.15
C GLU A 11 37.52 -24.80 16.00
N GLY A 12 36.38 -24.49 15.46
CA GLY A 12 35.30 -23.79 16.18
C GLY A 12 34.74 -24.62 17.35
N GLN A 13 34.51 -25.92 17.14
CA GLN A 13 34.06 -26.81 18.21
C GLN A 13 35.13 -26.98 19.29
N GLN A 14 36.40 -27.08 18.91
CA GLN A 14 37.50 -27.09 19.87
C GLN A 14 37.54 -25.81 20.70
N LEU A 15 37.44 -24.65 20.05
CA LEU A 15 37.33 -23.35 20.73
C LEU A 15 36.16 -23.31 21.71
N ALA A 16 35.00 -23.80 21.32
CA ALA A 16 33.81 -23.83 22.18
C ALA A 16 34.06 -24.69 23.44
N LEU A 17 34.65 -25.87 23.28
CA LEU A 17 34.93 -26.76 24.37
C LEU A 17 36.02 -26.22 25.30
N ASP A 18 37.09 -25.59 24.78
CA ASP A 18 38.12 -24.94 25.56
C ASP A 18 37.56 -23.77 26.39
N GLN A 19 36.70 -22.95 25.80
CA GLN A 19 35.98 -21.89 26.52
C GLN A 19 35.06 -22.47 27.59
N LEU A 20 34.28 -23.53 27.29
CA LEU A 20 33.44 -24.21 28.27
C LEU A 20 34.24 -24.78 29.42
N HIS A 21 35.39 -25.38 29.16
CA HIS A 21 36.28 -25.88 30.19
C HIS A 21 36.77 -24.79 31.15
N ARG A 22 37.15 -23.62 30.63
CA ARG A 22 37.52 -22.45 31.44
C ARG A 22 36.35 -21.93 32.29
N ILE A 23 35.13 -21.89 31.70
CA ILE A 23 33.92 -21.51 32.43
C ILE A 23 33.67 -22.46 33.61
N VAL A 24 33.76 -23.78 33.37
CA VAL A 24 33.59 -24.78 34.43
C VAL A 24 34.61 -24.57 35.57
N GLN A 25 35.87 -24.33 35.23
CA GLN A 25 36.91 -24.07 36.24
C GLN A 25 36.62 -22.78 37.03
N ALA A 26 36.17 -21.72 36.38
CA ALA A 26 35.92 -20.43 37.00
C ALA A 26 34.57 -20.36 37.76
N SER A 27 33.64 -21.26 37.48
CA SER A 27 32.27 -21.21 38.02
C SER A 27 32.10 -21.71 39.45
N HIS A 28 33.19 -22.27 40.07
CA HIS A 28 33.14 -22.85 41.41
C HIS A 28 31.98 -23.85 41.64
N GLY A 29 31.64 -24.61 40.59
CA GLY A 29 30.57 -25.63 40.63
C GLY A 29 29.17 -25.11 40.20
N ALA A 30 29.03 -23.84 39.86
CA ALA A 30 27.74 -23.32 39.29
C ALA A 30 27.44 -23.92 37.90
N VAL A 31 28.51 -24.24 37.14
CA VAL A 31 28.43 -24.98 35.88
C VAL A 31 29.40 -26.16 35.93
N ALA A 32 28.96 -27.35 35.57
CA ALA A 32 29.83 -28.53 35.45
C ALA A 32 29.57 -29.23 34.12
N ALA A 33 30.62 -29.66 33.43
CA ALA A 33 30.54 -30.44 32.19
C ALA A 33 30.82 -31.93 32.50
N THR A 34 30.03 -32.82 31.93
CA THR A 34 30.09 -34.24 32.27
C THR A 34 30.38 -35.15 31.09
N HIS A 35 30.13 -34.74 29.86
CA HIS A 35 30.22 -35.58 28.68
C HIS A 35 30.26 -34.79 27.37
N VAL A 36 31.02 -35.27 26.39
CA VAL A 36 31.09 -34.74 25.03
C VAL A 36 30.96 -35.90 24.06
N ALA A 37 30.08 -35.78 23.05
CA ALA A 37 29.87 -36.84 22.06
C ALA A 37 29.42 -36.25 20.72
N ALA A 38 29.52 -37.05 19.64
CA ALA A 38 28.89 -36.72 18.37
C ALA A 38 27.34 -36.83 18.46
N VAL A 39 26.63 -36.01 17.73
CA VAL A 39 25.16 -36.03 17.66
C VAL A 39 24.74 -36.99 16.55
N ALA A 40 24.01 -38.05 16.89
CA ALA A 40 23.68 -39.11 15.94
C ALA A 40 22.68 -38.65 14.84
N ASP A 41 21.74 -37.78 15.18
CA ASP A 41 20.71 -37.26 14.33
C ASP A 41 21.07 -35.94 13.60
N ARG A 42 22.25 -35.38 13.91
CA ARG A 42 22.78 -34.15 13.31
C ARG A 42 24.25 -34.27 12.94
N PRO A 43 24.56 -34.77 11.75
CA PRO A 43 25.97 -34.93 11.33
C PRO A 43 26.76 -33.63 11.47
N GLY A 44 27.97 -33.75 12.00
CA GLY A 44 28.84 -32.60 12.20
C GLY A 44 28.62 -31.78 13.48
N HIS A 45 27.53 -32.02 14.24
CA HIS A 45 27.34 -31.38 15.55
C HIS A 45 27.95 -32.20 16.67
N VAL A 46 28.32 -31.47 17.73
CA VAL A 46 28.85 -32.06 18.97
C VAL A 46 27.90 -31.73 20.12
N GLU A 47 27.52 -32.72 20.91
CA GLU A 47 26.79 -32.49 22.15
C GLU A 47 27.76 -32.40 23.32
N ALA A 48 27.57 -31.39 24.18
CA ALA A 48 28.19 -31.26 25.47
C ALA A 48 27.14 -31.29 26.57
N ARG A 49 27.24 -32.25 27.49
CA ARG A 49 26.32 -32.34 28.62
C ARG A 49 26.84 -31.51 29.77
N ILE A 50 26.05 -30.55 30.21
CA ILE A 50 26.38 -29.69 31.33
C ILE A 50 25.29 -29.74 32.39
N SER A 51 25.63 -29.37 33.58
CA SER A 51 24.74 -29.14 34.70
C SER A 51 24.89 -27.70 35.21
N VAL A 52 23.75 -27.08 35.52
CA VAL A 52 23.67 -25.70 36.00
C VAL A 52 23.11 -25.70 37.41
N GLY A 53 23.79 -25.05 38.34
CA GLY A 53 23.38 -24.89 39.73
C GLY A 53 22.27 -23.86 39.82
N CYS A 54 21.08 -24.29 40.25
CA CYS A 54 19.88 -23.44 40.39
C CYS A 54 19.41 -23.32 41.86
N ALA A 55 20.20 -23.79 42.83
CA ALA A 55 19.78 -23.82 44.23
C ALA A 55 19.55 -22.44 44.84
N ASN A 56 20.31 -21.43 44.39
CA ASN A 56 20.33 -20.08 44.93
C ASN A 56 19.46 -19.10 44.12
N LEU A 57 18.79 -19.59 43.07
CA LEU A 57 17.92 -18.72 42.23
C LEU A 57 16.65 -18.34 43.00
N PRO A 58 16.14 -17.11 42.82
CA PRO A 58 14.90 -16.66 43.43
C PRO A 58 13.75 -17.56 42.97
N ARG A 59 12.89 -17.94 43.88
CA ARG A 59 11.69 -18.74 43.56
C ARG A 59 10.47 -17.95 43.89
N THR A 60 9.72 -17.61 42.85
CA THR A 60 8.47 -16.86 42.99
C THR A 60 7.27 -17.74 42.65
N GLU A 61 6.08 -17.31 43.05
CA GLU A 61 4.82 -17.86 42.57
C GLU A 61 4.70 -17.59 41.08
N GLY A 62 4.46 -18.62 40.27
CA GLY A 62 4.43 -18.56 38.82
C GLY A 62 5.79 -18.93 38.13
N GLY A 63 6.89 -18.99 38.87
CA GLY A 63 8.17 -19.45 38.36
C GLY A 63 8.21 -20.97 38.12
N LEU A 64 9.08 -21.39 37.20
CA LEU A 64 9.29 -22.82 36.93
C LEU A 64 9.93 -23.52 38.16
N ARG A 65 9.43 -24.71 38.46
CA ARG A 65 10.01 -25.53 39.54
C ARG A 65 11.34 -26.15 39.13
N LEU A 66 12.41 -25.40 39.35
CA LEU A 66 13.78 -25.87 39.10
C LEU A 66 14.24 -26.79 40.19
N ARG A 67 15.05 -27.80 39.82
CA ARG A 67 15.85 -28.61 40.78
C ARG A 67 17.03 -27.77 41.28
N SER A 68 17.69 -28.20 42.33
CA SER A 68 18.94 -27.56 42.80
C SER A 68 20.02 -27.56 41.73
N VAL A 69 20.00 -28.55 40.84
CA VAL A 69 20.87 -28.67 39.68
C VAL A 69 20.05 -29.13 38.49
N GLU A 70 20.07 -28.38 37.41
CA GLU A 70 19.43 -28.73 36.13
C GLU A 70 20.43 -29.21 35.11
N ALA A 71 20.13 -30.36 34.49
CA ALA A 71 20.98 -30.95 33.45
C ALA A 71 20.47 -30.60 32.08
N VAL A 72 21.34 -30.02 31.26
CA VAL A 72 21.04 -29.66 29.87
C VAL A 72 22.08 -30.21 28.93
N THR A 73 21.74 -30.28 27.65
CA THR A 73 22.65 -30.68 26.57
C THR A 73 22.82 -29.50 25.64
N LEU A 74 24.05 -29.03 25.47
CA LEU A 74 24.44 -28.07 24.48
C LEU A 74 24.67 -28.77 23.15
N LEU A 75 24.20 -28.23 22.06
CA LEU A 75 24.47 -28.67 20.69
C LEU A 75 25.36 -27.64 20.03
N ILE A 76 26.61 -27.99 19.80
CA ILE A 76 27.66 -27.11 19.26
C ILE A 76 27.78 -27.37 17.76
N PRO A 77 27.50 -26.39 16.92
CA PRO A 77 27.58 -26.52 15.46
C PRO A 77 29.05 -26.55 15.00
N PRO A 78 29.32 -27.10 13.81
CA PRO A 78 30.70 -27.19 13.29
C PRO A 78 31.33 -25.83 12.95
N ASP A 79 30.48 -24.84 12.66
CA ASP A 79 30.86 -23.48 12.31
C ASP A 79 30.78 -22.47 13.46
N PHE A 80 30.83 -22.94 14.71
CA PHE A 80 31.03 -22.06 15.87
C PHE A 80 32.33 -21.23 15.72
N PRO A 81 32.36 -19.94 16.08
CA PRO A 81 31.31 -19.15 16.74
C PRO A 81 30.34 -18.44 15.78
N PHE A 82 30.45 -18.61 14.46
CA PHE A 82 29.60 -17.93 13.46
C PHE A 82 28.16 -18.44 13.46
N ARG A 83 27.89 -19.56 14.10
CA ARG A 83 26.57 -20.04 14.45
C ARG A 83 26.49 -20.30 15.96
N ALA A 84 25.41 -19.76 16.56
CA ALA A 84 25.13 -19.96 17.98
C ALA A 84 24.94 -21.45 18.30
N PRO A 85 25.40 -21.94 19.46
CA PRO A 85 24.94 -23.20 19.98
C PRO A 85 23.45 -23.21 20.28
N SER A 86 22.84 -24.36 20.40
CA SER A 86 21.51 -24.52 20.96
C SER A 86 21.54 -25.39 22.22
N VAL A 87 20.49 -25.30 23.02
CA VAL A 87 20.40 -26.01 24.28
C VAL A 87 19.06 -26.71 24.43
N ARG A 88 19.07 -27.92 24.96
CA ARG A 88 17.87 -28.70 25.29
C ARG A 88 17.91 -29.28 26.67
N THR A 89 16.77 -29.36 27.33
CA THR A 89 16.64 -30.06 28.60
C THR A 89 16.65 -31.57 28.39
N ARG A 90 16.99 -32.33 29.43
CA ARG A 90 16.96 -33.80 29.39
C ARG A 90 15.62 -34.38 29.89
N HIS A 91 14.62 -33.52 30.11
CA HIS A 91 13.32 -33.87 30.65
C HIS A 91 12.24 -33.01 30.05
N THR A 92 10.96 -33.39 30.19
CA THR A 92 9.78 -32.72 29.65
C THR A 92 9.08 -31.82 30.66
N ARG A 93 9.62 -31.62 31.88
CA ARG A 93 8.95 -30.86 32.95
C ARG A 93 8.65 -29.39 32.59
N PHE A 94 9.36 -28.84 31.63
CA PHE A 94 9.19 -27.47 31.17
C PHE A 94 8.31 -27.37 29.93
N ALA A 95 7.74 -28.47 29.45
CA ALA A 95 6.85 -28.45 28.30
C ALA A 95 5.69 -27.49 28.53
N GLY A 96 5.39 -26.67 27.55
CA GLY A 96 4.36 -25.64 27.62
C GLY A 96 4.75 -24.34 28.32
N ALA A 97 5.93 -24.28 28.94
CA ALA A 97 6.42 -23.01 29.48
C ALA A 97 6.86 -22.04 28.36
N PRO A 98 6.75 -20.73 28.59
CA PRO A 98 7.26 -19.73 27.66
C PRO A 98 8.75 -19.96 27.37
N HIS A 99 9.17 -19.70 26.15
CA HIS A 99 10.54 -19.91 25.66
C HIS A 99 11.07 -21.36 25.79
N VAL A 100 10.15 -22.33 25.82
CA VAL A 100 10.47 -23.75 25.70
C VAL A 100 9.78 -24.31 24.47
N ASN A 101 10.57 -24.60 23.46
CA ASN A 101 10.09 -25.18 22.21
C ASN A 101 9.95 -26.70 22.31
N TRP A 102 9.11 -27.28 21.47
CA TRP A 102 9.04 -28.73 21.32
C TRP A 102 10.42 -29.31 20.95
N GLY A 103 10.68 -30.54 21.34
CA GLY A 103 12.02 -31.11 21.32
C GLY A 103 12.87 -30.67 22.51
N ARG A 104 12.23 -30.11 23.55
CA ARG A 104 12.85 -29.67 24.81
C ARG A 104 13.90 -28.59 24.64
N HIS A 105 13.83 -27.82 23.56
CA HIS A 105 14.76 -26.73 23.28
C HIS A 105 14.41 -25.47 24.06
N LEU A 106 15.41 -24.89 24.74
CA LEU A 106 15.27 -23.59 25.38
C LEU A 106 15.55 -22.50 24.38
N CYS A 107 14.63 -21.53 24.27
CA CYS A 107 14.78 -20.37 23.42
C CYS A 107 15.53 -19.27 24.17
N LEU A 108 16.86 -19.17 23.98
CA LEU A 108 17.71 -18.20 24.65
C LEU A 108 17.73 -16.84 23.93
N TYR A 109 17.46 -16.83 22.65
CA TYR A 109 17.52 -15.66 21.78
C TYR A 109 16.20 -15.48 21.05
N ARG A 110 15.67 -14.26 20.96
CA ARG A 110 14.52 -13.94 20.10
C ARG A 110 14.91 -14.10 18.62
N SER A 111 16.12 -13.67 18.30
CA SER A 111 16.72 -13.84 16.99
C SER A 111 18.23 -14.01 17.13
N THR A 112 18.72 -15.18 16.76
CA THR A 112 20.17 -15.41 16.74
C THR A 112 20.90 -14.51 15.74
N ALA A 113 20.24 -14.04 14.70
CA ALA A 113 20.85 -13.15 13.72
C ALA A 113 21.17 -11.75 14.28
N THR A 114 20.46 -11.31 15.31
CA THR A 114 20.59 -9.95 15.87
C THR A 114 21.11 -9.92 17.31
N GLU A 115 20.95 -11.01 18.05
CA GLU A 115 21.29 -11.07 19.47
C GLU A 115 22.53 -11.94 19.77
N TRP A 116 22.94 -12.80 18.83
CA TRP A 116 24.15 -13.58 18.95
C TRP A 116 25.35 -12.78 18.42
N ASP A 117 26.30 -12.51 19.27
CA ASP A 117 27.61 -11.97 18.87
C ASP A 117 28.67 -13.10 18.85
N PRO A 118 29.24 -13.45 17.69
CA PRO A 118 30.33 -14.43 17.62
C PRO A 118 31.53 -14.08 18.51
N ALA A 119 31.75 -12.79 18.80
CA ALA A 119 32.85 -12.36 19.67
C ALA A 119 32.67 -12.78 21.12
N ASP A 120 31.43 -12.92 21.58
CA ASP A 120 31.13 -13.36 22.97
C ASP A 120 31.38 -14.84 23.17
N GLY A 121 31.31 -15.64 22.13
CA GLY A 121 31.61 -17.07 22.14
C GLY A 121 30.77 -17.84 23.16
N MET A 122 31.39 -18.89 23.76
CA MET A 122 30.72 -19.73 24.76
C MET A 122 30.48 -18.97 26.09
N TYR A 123 31.22 -17.93 26.37
CA TYR A 123 31.00 -17.10 27.57
C TYR A 123 29.66 -16.41 27.52
N GLY A 124 29.38 -15.70 26.41
CA GLY A 124 28.08 -15.05 26.23
C GLY A 124 26.94 -16.06 26.18
N PHE A 125 27.14 -17.21 25.53
CA PHE A 125 26.12 -18.25 25.47
C PHE A 125 25.75 -18.81 26.86
N ILE A 126 26.71 -19.09 27.68
CA ILE A 126 26.48 -19.62 29.04
C ILE A 126 25.87 -18.53 29.95
N THR A 127 26.30 -17.29 29.82
CA THR A 127 25.66 -16.17 30.54
C THR A 127 24.18 -16.10 30.20
N ARG A 128 23.83 -16.12 28.91
CA ARG A 128 22.45 -16.11 28.47
C ARG A 128 21.61 -17.31 28.94
N LEU A 129 22.26 -18.47 29.06
CA LEU A 129 21.61 -19.66 29.63
C LEU A 129 21.33 -19.49 31.13
N LEU A 130 22.24 -18.88 31.87
CA LEU A 130 22.05 -18.60 33.31
C LEU A 130 20.94 -17.58 33.53
N ASP A 131 20.91 -16.51 32.73
CA ASP A 131 19.87 -15.50 32.73
C ASP A 131 18.47 -16.11 32.45
N TRP A 132 18.44 -17.10 31.52
CA TRP A 132 17.22 -17.83 31.24
C TRP A 132 16.70 -18.60 32.45
N PHE A 133 17.60 -19.30 33.16
CA PHE A 133 17.23 -20.04 34.38
C PHE A 133 16.80 -19.09 35.51
N GLU A 134 17.43 -17.94 35.65
CA GLU A 134 17.03 -16.93 36.62
C GLU A 134 15.63 -16.38 36.32
N ALA A 135 15.38 -15.97 35.08
CA ALA A 135 14.06 -15.53 34.62
C ALA A 135 12.99 -16.63 34.77
N ALA A 136 13.36 -17.89 34.48
CA ALA A 136 12.46 -19.02 34.65
C ALA A 136 12.09 -19.25 36.13
N ALA A 137 13.03 -19.13 37.05
CA ALA A 137 12.79 -19.27 38.49
C ALA A 137 11.93 -18.10 39.02
N ALA A 138 12.17 -16.90 38.51
CA ALA A 138 11.45 -15.69 38.87
C ALA A 138 10.03 -15.59 38.27
N GLY A 139 9.66 -16.43 37.29
CA GLY A 139 8.41 -16.33 36.56
C GLY A 139 8.41 -15.20 35.53
N GLU A 140 9.56 -14.75 35.09
CA GLU A 140 9.78 -13.63 34.19
C GLU A 140 10.10 -14.02 32.74
N LEU A 141 9.86 -15.28 32.36
CA LEU A 141 10.04 -15.72 30.97
C LEU A 141 9.06 -15.10 29.97
N ASP A 142 7.89 -14.65 30.44
CA ASP A 142 6.83 -14.09 29.62
C ASP A 142 6.46 -12.70 30.12
N ARG A 143 7.25 -11.70 29.74
CA ARG A 143 7.05 -10.31 30.22
C ARG A 143 5.97 -9.61 29.40
N PRO A 144 5.22 -8.66 29.99
CA PRO A 144 4.32 -7.80 29.24
C PRO A 144 5.03 -7.13 28.05
N GLY A 145 4.44 -7.25 26.86
CA GLY A 145 5.04 -6.74 25.61
C GLY A 145 5.96 -7.71 24.88
N ASP A 146 6.27 -8.86 25.45
CA ASP A 146 6.96 -9.93 24.73
C ASP A 146 6.03 -10.55 23.66
N PRO A 147 6.58 -10.97 22.50
CA PRO A 147 5.79 -11.62 21.48
C PRO A 147 5.24 -12.97 21.97
N LEU A 148 4.16 -13.42 21.30
CA LEU A 148 3.60 -14.76 21.52
C LEU A 148 4.69 -15.83 21.40
N HIS A 149 4.71 -16.78 22.33
CA HIS A 149 5.59 -17.93 22.33
C HIS A 149 4.82 -19.22 22.11
N PRO A 150 4.35 -19.50 20.88
CA PRO A 150 3.75 -20.78 20.58
C PRO A 150 4.84 -21.86 20.72
N PRO A 151 4.48 -23.06 21.19
CA PRO A 151 5.36 -24.19 21.13
C PRO A 151 5.75 -24.44 19.66
N ASN A 152 7.02 -24.35 19.36
CA ASN A 152 7.52 -24.46 18.00
C ASN A 152 8.40 -25.70 17.87
N ALA A 153 8.11 -26.59 16.93
CA ALA A 153 8.97 -27.72 16.68
C ALA A 153 10.17 -27.27 15.81
N LEU A 154 11.37 -27.60 16.26
CA LEU A 154 12.62 -27.35 15.51
C LEU A 154 12.91 -28.44 14.46
N THR A 155 12.00 -29.40 14.27
CA THR A 155 12.12 -30.51 13.32
C THR A 155 11.63 -30.14 11.94
N ASP A 156 12.06 -30.87 10.92
CA ASP A 156 11.67 -30.65 9.53
C ASP A 156 10.16 -30.68 9.34
N HIS A 157 9.63 -29.64 8.73
CA HIS A 157 8.21 -29.48 8.45
C HIS A 157 7.90 -30.01 7.05
N THR A 158 8.03 -31.31 6.86
CA THR A 158 7.83 -31.95 5.54
C THR A 158 6.37 -32.19 5.20
N ALA A 159 5.45 -31.94 6.13
CA ALA A 159 4.03 -32.25 5.96
C ALA A 159 3.21 -31.14 5.29
N GLY A 160 3.84 -30.03 4.86
CA GLY A 160 3.14 -28.94 4.23
C GLY A 160 2.96 -27.70 5.12
N LEU A 161 2.21 -26.76 4.61
CA LEU A 161 2.07 -25.40 5.15
C LEU A 161 0.61 -24.99 5.27
N LEU A 162 0.21 -24.45 6.42
CA LEU A 162 -1.08 -23.77 6.61
C LEU A 162 -0.87 -22.26 6.77
N VAL A 163 -1.72 -21.47 6.12
CA VAL A 163 -1.78 -20.02 6.33
C VAL A 163 -3.15 -19.67 6.94
N ILE A 164 -3.15 -19.02 8.08
CA ILE A 164 -4.38 -18.66 8.78
C ILE A 164 -4.84 -17.29 8.27
N ARG A 165 -6.00 -17.27 7.60
CA ARG A 165 -6.57 -16.06 6.98
C ARG A 165 -7.75 -15.47 7.73
N ARG A 166 -8.42 -16.28 8.56
CA ARG A 166 -9.61 -15.89 9.32
C ARG A 166 -9.41 -16.14 10.79
N ASP A 167 -10.00 -15.29 11.60
CA ASP A 167 -10.00 -15.48 13.05
C ASP A 167 -10.51 -16.85 13.45
N ALA A 168 -9.74 -17.47 14.33
CA ALA A 168 -10.11 -18.77 14.87
C ALA A 168 -11.18 -18.61 15.94
N PRO A 169 -12.10 -19.57 16.07
CA PRO A 169 -13.03 -19.60 17.17
C PRO A 169 -12.29 -19.67 18.51
N VAL A 170 -12.97 -19.26 19.56
CA VAL A 170 -12.49 -19.39 20.94
C VAL A 170 -13.21 -20.54 21.64
N ALA A 171 -12.52 -21.17 22.58
CA ALA A 171 -13.15 -22.17 23.43
C ALA A 171 -14.32 -21.56 24.24
N ARG A 172 -15.32 -22.38 24.53
CA ARG A 172 -16.46 -21.96 25.35
C ARG A 172 -16.08 -21.98 26.84
N PRO A 173 -16.78 -21.23 27.69
CA PRO A 173 -16.52 -21.28 29.13
C PRO A 173 -16.72 -22.67 29.75
N ASP A 174 -17.58 -23.48 29.14
CA ASP A 174 -18.00 -24.81 29.61
C ASP A 174 -17.32 -25.98 28.87
N GLY A 175 -16.44 -25.70 27.90
CA GLY A 175 -15.75 -26.79 27.19
C GLY A 175 -15.01 -26.34 25.92
N PRO A 176 -14.34 -27.28 25.26
CA PRO A 176 -13.65 -27.00 24.00
C PRO A 176 -14.65 -26.61 22.90
N TRP A 177 -14.21 -25.80 21.97
CA TRP A 177 -14.93 -25.64 20.71
C TRP A 177 -14.57 -26.79 19.76
N LEU A 178 -15.58 -27.34 19.09
CA LEU A 178 -15.46 -28.44 18.15
C LEU A 178 -16.05 -28.05 16.81
N GLY A 179 -15.37 -28.43 15.71
CA GLY A 179 -15.85 -28.13 14.38
C GLY A 179 -14.87 -28.49 13.30
N ALA A 180 -14.93 -27.77 12.19
CA ALA A 180 -13.98 -27.90 11.09
C ALA A 180 -13.43 -26.54 10.66
N ALA A 181 -12.18 -26.55 10.23
CA ALA A 181 -11.58 -25.48 9.46
C ALA A 181 -11.93 -25.66 7.98
N VAL A 182 -12.33 -24.59 7.31
CA VAL A 182 -12.47 -24.55 5.86
C VAL A 182 -11.11 -24.27 5.26
N LEU A 183 -10.56 -25.21 4.52
CA LEU A 183 -9.25 -25.12 3.89
C LEU A 183 -9.40 -24.86 2.38
N HIS A 184 -8.69 -23.87 1.88
CA HIS A 184 -8.48 -23.64 0.46
C HIS A 184 -7.10 -24.16 0.06
N GLN A 185 -7.05 -25.13 -0.85
CA GLN A 185 -5.78 -25.62 -1.38
C GLN A 185 -5.20 -24.64 -2.38
N ALA A 186 -4.26 -23.81 -1.94
CA ALA A 186 -3.63 -22.78 -2.76
C ALA A 186 -2.60 -23.36 -3.75
N ASN A 187 -1.92 -24.45 -3.38
CA ASN A 187 -1.03 -25.25 -4.22
C ASN A 187 -0.80 -26.63 -3.58
N GLU A 188 0.06 -27.46 -4.16
CA GLU A 188 0.33 -28.84 -3.71
C GLU A 188 0.77 -28.95 -2.24
N THR A 189 1.48 -27.96 -1.72
CA THR A 189 2.07 -28.00 -0.38
C THR A 189 1.45 -27.01 0.60
N ARG A 190 0.51 -26.15 0.13
CA ARG A 190 -0.06 -25.07 0.94
C ARG A 190 -1.57 -25.10 0.95
N CYS A 191 -2.14 -25.07 2.15
CA CYS A 191 -3.55 -24.80 2.39
C CYS A 191 -3.73 -23.49 3.18
N ASP A 192 -4.76 -22.71 2.84
CA ASP A 192 -5.14 -21.51 3.54
C ASP A 192 -6.41 -21.79 4.35
N VAL A 193 -6.42 -21.47 5.65
CA VAL A 193 -7.61 -21.54 6.50
C VAL A 193 -8.45 -20.29 6.26
N VAL A 194 -9.58 -20.47 5.60
CA VAL A 194 -10.42 -19.35 5.10
C VAL A 194 -11.79 -19.26 5.80
N GLY A 195 -12.11 -20.20 6.68
CA GLY A 195 -13.34 -20.20 7.46
C GLY A 195 -13.37 -21.28 8.53
N TRP A 196 -14.42 -21.27 9.34
CA TRP A 196 -14.66 -22.20 10.44
C TRP A 196 -16.14 -22.56 10.49
N LEU A 197 -16.42 -23.82 10.77
CA LEU A 197 -17.76 -24.35 10.91
C LEU A 197 -17.87 -25.06 12.28
N ALA A 198 -18.76 -24.60 13.15
CA ALA A 198 -19.01 -25.31 14.39
C ALA A 198 -19.83 -26.59 14.13
N VAL A 199 -19.69 -27.59 14.99
CA VAL A 199 -20.45 -28.85 14.86
C VAL A 199 -21.95 -28.61 14.91
N GLU A 200 -22.40 -27.58 15.64
CA GLU A 200 -23.81 -27.24 15.79
C GLU A 200 -24.41 -26.50 14.59
N ASP A 201 -23.56 -25.88 13.78
CA ASP A 201 -24.01 -25.10 12.64
C ASP A 201 -24.43 -26.01 11.46
N PRO A 202 -25.30 -25.54 10.57
CA PRO A 202 -25.56 -26.23 9.31
C PRO A 202 -24.33 -26.12 8.41
N TRP A 203 -23.83 -27.28 7.95
CA TRP A 203 -22.67 -27.32 7.07
C TRP A 203 -23.08 -27.25 5.60
N PRO A 204 -22.25 -26.65 4.71
CA PRO A 204 -22.53 -26.57 3.28
C PRO A 204 -22.73 -27.95 2.66
N GLY A 205 -23.81 -28.13 1.91
CA GLY A 205 -24.16 -29.40 1.29
C GLY A 205 -23.55 -29.61 -0.11
N SER A 206 -22.86 -28.61 -0.65
CA SER A 206 -22.18 -28.71 -1.96
C SER A 206 -20.86 -27.94 -1.97
N PRO A 207 -19.95 -28.28 -2.91
CA PRO A 207 -18.70 -27.55 -3.10
C PRO A 207 -18.91 -26.07 -3.40
N GLU A 208 -19.98 -25.71 -4.11
CA GLU A 208 -20.34 -24.33 -4.44
C GLU A 208 -20.68 -23.55 -3.16
N GLN A 209 -21.56 -24.11 -2.33
CA GLN A 209 -21.94 -23.50 -1.06
C GLN A 209 -20.73 -23.34 -0.12
N LEU A 210 -19.80 -24.32 -0.11
CA LEU A 210 -18.57 -24.20 0.68
C LEU A 210 -17.70 -23.06 0.16
N ARG A 211 -17.53 -22.93 -1.16
CA ARG A 211 -16.78 -21.82 -1.77
C ARG A 211 -17.42 -20.46 -1.49
N GLU A 212 -18.73 -20.37 -1.63
CA GLU A 212 -19.49 -19.13 -1.34
C GLU A 212 -19.35 -18.70 0.12
N SER A 213 -19.52 -19.66 1.06
CA SER A 213 -19.39 -19.37 2.49
C SER A 213 -18.01 -18.84 2.89
N ALA A 214 -16.98 -19.28 2.17
CA ALA A 214 -15.59 -18.86 2.38
C ALA A 214 -15.12 -17.72 1.45
N ALA A 215 -16.02 -17.16 0.63
CA ALA A 215 -15.74 -16.13 -0.36
C ALA A 215 -14.59 -16.52 -1.33
N LEU A 216 -14.54 -17.77 -1.75
CA LEU A 216 -13.52 -18.29 -2.65
C LEU A 216 -13.92 -18.11 -4.12
N PRO A 217 -12.94 -17.95 -5.03
CA PRO A 217 -13.23 -17.87 -6.46
C PRO A 217 -13.81 -19.16 -7.02
N ALA A 218 -14.51 -19.05 -8.13
CA ALA A 218 -15.02 -20.22 -8.85
C ALA A 218 -13.86 -21.16 -9.24
N GLY A 219 -14.07 -22.47 -9.04
CA GLY A 219 -13.05 -23.49 -9.32
C GLY A 219 -11.98 -23.67 -8.23
N ALA A 220 -11.98 -22.87 -7.18
CA ALA A 220 -11.07 -23.07 -6.05
C ALA A 220 -11.35 -24.43 -5.36
N ARG A 221 -10.30 -25.20 -5.09
CA ARG A 221 -10.42 -26.45 -4.36
C ARG A 221 -10.50 -26.17 -2.85
N ALA A 222 -11.64 -26.51 -2.26
CA ALA A 222 -11.88 -26.34 -0.82
C ALA A 222 -12.29 -27.67 -0.20
N PHE A 223 -11.91 -27.89 1.05
CA PHE A 223 -12.25 -29.06 1.84
C PHE A 223 -12.21 -28.71 3.33
N LEU A 224 -12.67 -29.63 4.17
CA LEU A 224 -12.79 -29.43 5.60
C LEU A 224 -11.70 -30.21 6.35
N ALA A 225 -11.21 -29.65 7.43
CA ALA A 225 -10.30 -30.33 8.37
C ALA A 225 -10.86 -30.28 9.78
N PRO A 226 -10.87 -31.41 10.53
CA PRO A 226 -11.31 -31.38 11.92
C PRO A 226 -10.49 -30.40 12.73
N ALA A 227 -11.18 -29.62 13.54
CA ALA A 227 -10.57 -28.59 14.38
C ALA A 227 -11.14 -28.60 15.78
N VAL A 228 -10.26 -28.44 16.76
CA VAL A 228 -10.57 -28.41 18.17
C VAL A 228 -9.91 -27.18 18.78
N VAL A 229 -10.64 -26.41 19.62
CA VAL A 229 -10.04 -25.32 20.38
C VAL A 229 -10.19 -25.61 21.88
N THR A 230 -9.05 -25.74 22.55
CA THR A 230 -8.97 -26.08 23.98
C THR A 230 -9.24 -24.87 24.87
N THR A 231 -9.64 -25.12 26.10
CA THR A 231 -9.84 -24.09 27.13
C THR A 231 -8.54 -23.66 27.81
N THR A 232 -7.51 -24.49 27.72
CA THR A 232 -6.20 -24.29 28.33
C THR A 232 -5.10 -24.30 27.27
N HIS A 233 -3.94 -23.72 27.60
CA HIS A 233 -2.77 -23.81 26.70
C HIS A 233 -2.12 -25.19 26.74
N LEU A 234 -1.41 -25.51 25.67
CA LEU A 234 -0.69 -26.78 25.54
C LEU A 234 0.40 -26.88 26.58
N THR A 235 0.35 -27.96 27.37
CA THR A 235 1.35 -28.25 28.40
C THR A 235 2.12 -29.53 28.12
N PHE A 236 2.00 -30.07 26.91
CA PHE A 236 2.64 -31.32 26.55
C PHE A 236 3.82 -31.12 25.59
N GLU A 237 4.72 -32.08 25.59
CA GLU A 237 5.82 -32.16 24.63
C GLU A 237 5.32 -32.62 23.27
N TYR A 238 6.09 -32.38 22.22
CA TYR A 238 5.71 -32.79 20.85
C TYR A 238 5.37 -34.28 20.81
N PRO A 239 4.15 -34.64 20.42
CA PRO A 239 3.75 -36.05 20.32
C PRO A 239 4.37 -36.68 19.07
N LEU A 240 4.99 -37.84 19.22
CA LEU A 240 5.59 -38.58 18.09
C LEU A 240 4.60 -39.47 17.37
N THR A 241 3.54 -39.89 18.06
CA THR A 241 2.47 -40.71 17.51
C THR A 241 1.12 -40.04 17.72
N ALA A 242 0.14 -40.41 16.89
CA ALA A 242 -1.23 -39.93 17.04
C ALA A 242 -1.82 -40.35 18.40
N ARG A 243 -1.42 -41.49 18.96
CA ARG A 243 -1.83 -41.92 20.31
C ARG A 243 -1.35 -40.93 21.36
N GLU A 244 -0.06 -40.58 21.35
CA GLU A 244 0.49 -39.62 22.31
C GLU A 244 -0.24 -38.26 22.22
N LEU A 245 -0.60 -37.82 21.00
CA LEU A 245 -1.40 -36.63 20.80
C LEU A 245 -2.80 -36.75 21.43
N VAL A 246 -3.48 -37.84 21.17
CA VAL A 246 -4.83 -38.08 21.70
C VAL A 246 -4.81 -38.22 23.24
N GLU A 247 -3.83 -38.91 23.81
CA GLU A 247 -3.64 -39.01 25.27
C GLU A 247 -3.34 -37.64 25.90
N ALA A 248 -2.55 -36.80 25.22
CA ALA A 248 -2.30 -35.44 25.67
C ALA A 248 -3.58 -34.61 25.67
N LEU A 249 -4.38 -34.69 24.62
CA LEU A 249 -5.64 -33.96 24.48
C LEU A 249 -6.72 -34.43 25.45
N ALA A 250 -6.67 -35.72 25.85
CA ALA A 250 -7.61 -36.27 26.84
C ALA A 250 -7.54 -35.56 28.22
N ARG A 251 -6.38 -34.92 28.51
CA ARG A 251 -6.22 -34.11 29.73
C ARG A 251 -7.06 -32.84 29.70
N ASP A 252 -7.36 -32.35 28.49
CA ASP A 252 -8.23 -31.19 28.26
C ASP A 252 -9.67 -31.59 27.89
N HIS A 253 -10.10 -32.76 28.34
CA HIS A 253 -11.45 -33.29 28.12
C HIS A 253 -11.78 -33.66 26.67
N ILE A 254 -10.80 -33.74 25.79
CA ILE A 254 -10.96 -34.15 24.40
C ILE A 254 -10.65 -35.66 24.32
N THR A 255 -11.67 -36.45 24.60
CA THR A 255 -11.50 -37.89 24.60
C THR A 255 -11.20 -38.47 23.22
N PRO A 256 -10.56 -39.67 23.13
CA PRO A 256 -10.37 -40.35 21.85
C PRO A 256 -11.69 -40.52 21.09
N ARG A 257 -12.77 -40.83 21.77
CA ARG A 257 -14.11 -40.98 21.19
C ARG A 257 -14.59 -39.69 20.52
N LEU A 258 -14.42 -38.56 21.17
CA LEU A 258 -14.81 -37.25 20.66
C LEU A 258 -13.99 -36.87 19.40
N LEU A 259 -12.68 -37.08 19.44
CA LEU A 259 -11.79 -36.77 18.34
C LEU A 259 -12.02 -37.64 17.11
N LEU A 260 -12.18 -38.96 17.31
CA LEU A 260 -12.46 -39.91 16.22
C LEU A 260 -13.86 -39.64 15.63
N GLY A 261 -14.85 -39.35 16.47
CA GLY A 261 -16.19 -38.98 15.98
C GLY A 261 -16.19 -37.71 15.15
N LEU A 262 -15.51 -36.66 15.62
CA LEU A 262 -15.36 -35.42 14.84
C LEU A 262 -14.65 -35.66 13.51
N THR A 263 -13.54 -36.40 13.52
CA THR A 263 -12.79 -36.71 12.30
C THR A 263 -13.61 -37.54 11.31
N GLY A 264 -14.36 -38.55 11.80
CA GLY A 264 -15.24 -39.33 10.95
C GLY A 264 -16.36 -38.50 10.32
N PHE A 265 -16.95 -37.59 11.08
CA PHE A 265 -17.96 -36.68 10.57
C PHE A 265 -17.42 -35.74 9.48
N VAL A 266 -16.24 -35.14 9.71
CA VAL A 266 -15.59 -34.28 8.71
C VAL A 266 -15.22 -35.07 7.45
N ALA A 267 -14.72 -36.28 7.61
CA ALA A 267 -14.34 -37.15 6.47
C ALA A 267 -15.57 -37.53 5.61
N ASP A 268 -16.66 -37.89 6.25
CA ASP A 268 -17.91 -38.21 5.56
C ASP A 268 -18.48 -37.00 4.82
N HIS A 269 -18.42 -35.84 5.44
CA HIS A 269 -18.87 -34.61 4.81
C HIS A 269 -18.00 -34.23 3.62
N ASN A 270 -16.67 -34.33 3.72
CA ASN A 270 -15.76 -34.10 2.61
C ASN A 270 -16.06 -35.04 1.42
N ARG A 271 -16.39 -36.29 1.68
CA ARG A 271 -16.76 -37.24 0.62
C ARG A 271 -18.02 -36.79 -0.12
N THR A 272 -19.05 -36.36 0.61
CA THR A 272 -20.27 -35.78 0.05
C THR A 272 -19.97 -34.55 -0.82
N LEU A 273 -19.04 -33.68 -0.35
CA LEU A 273 -18.63 -32.51 -1.09
C LEU A 273 -17.82 -32.82 -2.35
N LEU A 274 -17.00 -33.85 -2.33
CA LEU A 274 -16.16 -34.25 -3.49
C LEU A 274 -16.92 -35.05 -4.51
N HIS A 275 -17.95 -35.80 -4.11
CA HIS A 275 -18.77 -36.70 -4.96
C HIS A 275 -20.27 -36.43 -4.76
N PRO A 276 -20.78 -35.26 -5.24
CA PRO A 276 -22.16 -34.83 -5.01
C PRO A 276 -23.20 -35.74 -5.68
N ASP A 277 -22.81 -36.47 -6.72
CA ASP A 277 -23.70 -37.35 -7.49
C ASP A 277 -23.83 -38.77 -6.89
N GLY A 278 -23.17 -39.04 -5.76
CA GLY A 278 -23.28 -40.33 -5.05
C GLY A 278 -22.52 -41.50 -5.68
N ASP A 279 -21.85 -41.29 -6.79
CA ASP A 279 -20.93 -42.24 -7.38
C ASP A 279 -19.61 -42.21 -6.58
N ALA A 280 -19.58 -42.95 -5.46
CA ALA A 280 -18.33 -43.17 -4.78
C ALA A 280 -17.39 -43.93 -5.74
N PRO A 281 -16.14 -43.50 -5.88
CA PRO A 281 -15.17 -44.23 -6.69
C PRO A 281 -15.09 -45.68 -6.17
N ASP A 282 -14.96 -46.63 -7.10
CA ASP A 282 -14.73 -48.02 -6.75
C ASP A 282 -13.56 -48.13 -5.77
N GLU A 283 -13.65 -49.10 -4.84
CA GLU A 283 -12.64 -49.24 -3.74
C GLU A 283 -11.19 -49.42 -4.28
N ASP A 284 -11.02 -49.62 -5.58
CA ASP A 284 -9.76 -49.84 -6.27
C ASP A 284 -9.26 -48.65 -7.12
N ASP A 285 -9.95 -47.48 -7.11
CA ASP A 285 -9.53 -46.29 -7.87
C ASP A 285 -8.46 -45.51 -7.11
N GLU A 286 -7.20 -45.89 -7.35
CA GLU A 286 -6.00 -45.23 -6.78
C GLU A 286 -5.78 -43.77 -7.28
N ASP A 287 -6.49 -43.35 -8.34
CA ASP A 287 -6.29 -42.06 -9.00
C ASP A 287 -7.13 -40.90 -8.40
N THR A 288 -8.08 -41.16 -7.53
CA THR A 288 -8.86 -40.11 -6.88
C THR A 288 -8.06 -39.50 -5.72
N PRO A 289 -7.60 -38.25 -5.84
CA PRO A 289 -6.81 -37.66 -4.76
C PRO A 289 -7.68 -37.50 -3.50
N ALA A 290 -7.38 -38.31 -2.50
CA ALA A 290 -7.99 -38.19 -1.19
C ALA A 290 -7.79 -36.76 -0.62
N ALA A 291 -8.80 -36.22 0.06
CA ALA A 291 -8.64 -34.95 0.76
C ALA A 291 -7.51 -35.10 1.79
N PRO A 292 -6.52 -34.17 1.81
CA PRO A 292 -5.45 -34.22 2.80
C PRO A 292 -6.02 -34.13 4.21
N VAL A 293 -5.56 -34.99 5.12
CA VAL A 293 -6.07 -35.02 6.49
C VAL A 293 -5.20 -34.21 7.40
N HIS A 294 -5.74 -33.12 7.84
CA HIS A 294 -5.12 -32.25 8.82
C HIS A 294 -5.98 -32.19 10.08
N LEU A 295 -5.38 -32.26 11.23
CA LEU A 295 -6.00 -31.94 12.50
C LEU A 295 -5.48 -30.56 12.95
N LEU A 296 -6.41 -29.60 13.15
CA LEU A 296 -6.08 -28.30 13.71
C LEU A 296 -6.44 -28.27 15.19
N LEU A 297 -5.48 -27.80 15.98
CA LEU A 297 -5.66 -27.61 17.41
C LEU A 297 -5.44 -26.14 17.76
N GLY A 298 -6.47 -25.48 18.28
CA GLY A 298 -6.41 -24.13 18.78
C GLY A 298 -6.26 -24.12 20.32
N THR A 299 -5.47 -23.18 20.83
CA THR A 299 -5.30 -22.99 22.27
C THR A 299 -5.36 -21.51 22.61
N PRO A 300 -5.86 -21.15 23.82
CA PRO A 300 -5.83 -19.74 24.22
C PRO A 300 -4.38 -19.29 24.37
N SER A 301 -4.08 -18.13 23.83
CA SER A 301 -2.78 -17.50 23.89
C SER A 301 -2.91 -16.02 24.24
N ARG A 302 -1.83 -15.42 24.70
CA ARG A 302 -1.77 -13.98 24.92
C ARG A 302 -1.62 -13.26 23.58
N GLY A 303 -2.38 -12.18 23.38
CA GLY A 303 -2.18 -11.28 22.25
C GLY A 303 -0.89 -10.48 22.38
N ILE A 304 -0.37 -9.95 21.26
CA ILE A 304 0.85 -9.14 21.22
C ILE A 304 0.74 -7.90 22.11
N ALA A 305 -0.46 -7.36 22.28
CA ALA A 305 -0.72 -6.14 23.07
C ALA A 305 -0.85 -6.36 24.59
N GLY A 306 -0.32 -7.46 25.15
CA GLY A 306 -0.21 -7.70 26.59
C GLY A 306 -1.53 -7.77 27.38
N ASP A 307 -2.34 -6.73 27.36
CA ASP A 307 -3.62 -6.62 28.03
C ASP A 307 -4.84 -6.86 27.13
N GLY A 308 -4.60 -7.26 25.87
CA GLY A 308 -5.65 -7.56 24.92
C GLY A 308 -6.41 -8.85 25.20
N PRO A 309 -7.55 -9.10 24.53
CA PRO A 309 -8.27 -10.34 24.66
C PRO A 309 -7.39 -11.53 24.28
N ARG A 310 -7.56 -12.67 24.97
CA ARG A 310 -6.86 -13.91 24.61
C ARG A 310 -7.27 -14.29 23.19
N GLN A 311 -6.28 -14.65 22.39
CA GLN A 311 -6.47 -15.10 21.02
C GLN A 311 -6.21 -16.60 20.92
N THR A 312 -6.80 -17.23 19.91
CA THR A 312 -6.56 -18.64 19.65
C THR A 312 -5.29 -18.79 18.82
N HIS A 313 -4.25 -19.39 19.42
CA HIS A 313 -3.08 -19.88 18.72
C HIS A 313 -3.37 -21.26 18.12
N LEU A 314 -2.95 -21.48 16.88
CA LEU A 314 -3.21 -22.71 16.14
C LEU A 314 -1.93 -23.51 15.92
N VAL A 315 -2.04 -24.82 16.07
CA VAL A 315 -1.08 -25.81 15.63
C VAL A 315 -1.79 -26.85 14.77
N ALA A 316 -1.09 -27.53 13.90
CA ALA A 316 -1.68 -28.51 13.01
C ALA A 316 -0.75 -29.69 12.75
N TRP A 317 -1.35 -30.86 12.59
CA TRP A 317 -0.69 -32.09 12.18
C TRP A 317 -1.31 -32.61 10.90
N HIS A 318 -0.47 -33.06 10.03
CA HIS A 318 -0.85 -33.92 8.92
C HIS A 318 -0.84 -35.37 9.41
N LEU A 319 -1.96 -36.04 9.22
CA LEU A 319 -2.18 -37.42 9.60
C LEU A 319 -2.47 -38.22 8.31
N PRO A 320 -1.45 -38.66 7.55
CA PRO A 320 -1.66 -39.46 6.34
C PRO A 320 -2.42 -40.72 6.72
N ASP A 321 -3.22 -41.19 5.83
CA ASP A 321 -4.06 -42.41 5.97
C ASP A 321 -5.18 -42.30 7.02
N PHE A 322 -5.23 -41.27 7.84
CA PHE A 322 -6.23 -41.13 8.90
C PHE A 322 -7.64 -40.91 8.33
N ALA A 323 -7.84 -40.08 7.28
CA ALA A 323 -9.17 -39.89 6.70
C ALA A 323 -9.65 -41.08 5.96
N ASP A 324 -8.77 -41.75 5.23
CA ASP A 324 -9.15 -42.93 4.47
C ASP A 324 -9.62 -44.03 5.40
N GLN A 325 -8.87 -44.32 6.45
CA GLN A 325 -9.23 -45.35 7.43
C GLN A 325 -10.47 -44.94 8.26
N VAL A 326 -10.54 -43.70 8.75
CA VAL A 326 -11.70 -43.23 9.53
C VAL A 326 -12.91 -43.00 8.62
N GLY A 327 -12.71 -42.60 7.39
CA GLY A 327 -13.75 -42.48 6.37
C GLY A 327 -14.36 -43.84 6.03
N ARG A 328 -13.56 -44.90 5.88
CA ARG A 328 -14.03 -46.30 5.67
C ARG A 328 -14.80 -46.81 6.91
N LEU A 329 -14.39 -46.45 8.09
CA LEU A 329 -15.14 -46.79 9.31
C LEU A 329 -16.45 -45.99 9.39
N ALA A 330 -16.47 -44.73 9.02
CA ALA A 330 -17.67 -43.90 9.03
C ALA A 330 -18.73 -44.42 8.03
N THR A 331 -18.31 -44.88 6.82
CA THR A 331 -19.24 -45.52 5.83
C THR A 331 -19.85 -46.81 6.32
N ARG A 332 -19.13 -47.61 7.10
CA ARG A 332 -19.65 -48.86 7.66
C ARG A 332 -20.66 -48.65 8.77
N THR A 333 -20.61 -47.51 9.45
CA THR A 333 -21.43 -47.20 10.63
C THR A 333 -22.57 -46.23 10.36
N ALA A 334 -22.87 -45.88 9.10
CA ALA A 334 -23.95 -45.01 8.64
C ALA A 334 -24.22 -43.82 9.63
N PHE A 335 -23.41 -42.78 9.58
CA PHE A 335 -23.66 -41.56 10.35
C PHE A 335 -24.86 -40.79 9.77
N SER A 336 -26.06 -41.34 10.00
CA SER A 336 -27.31 -40.69 9.62
C SER A 336 -27.72 -39.67 10.68
N GLY A 337 -27.50 -38.44 10.45
CA GLY A 337 -27.96 -37.35 11.28
C GLY A 337 -26.85 -36.68 12.07
N ARG A 338 -27.15 -35.51 12.67
CA ARG A 338 -26.21 -34.73 13.49
C ARG A 338 -25.41 -35.62 14.42
N PRO A 339 -24.10 -35.49 14.51
CA PRO A 339 -23.27 -36.42 15.22
C PRO A 339 -23.57 -36.36 16.72
N HIS A 340 -24.29 -37.28 17.20
CA HIS A 340 -24.15 -37.68 18.61
C HIS A 340 -22.76 -38.35 18.68
N LEU A 341 -21.72 -37.57 18.83
CA LEU A 341 -20.32 -38.01 18.96
C LEU A 341 -20.15 -39.07 20.06
N ALA A 342 -21.21 -39.30 20.86
CA ALA A 342 -21.28 -40.27 21.92
C ALA A 342 -21.68 -41.70 21.44
N GLU A 343 -22.15 -41.88 20.22
CA GLU A 343 -22.75 -43.16 19.77
C GLU A 343 -21.80 -44.04 18.93
N LEU A 344 -20.51 -43.69 18.81
CA LEU A 344 -19.53 -44.57 18.21
C LEU A 344 -19.46 -45.88 19.05
N GLY A 345 -19.64 -47.02 18.40
CA GLY A 345 -19.55 -48.30 19.07
C GLY A 345 -18.14 -48.57 19.62
N ASP A 346 -18.05 -49.30 20.68
CA ASP A 346 -16.79 -49.63 21.35
C ASP A 346 -15.76 -50.29 20.43
N GLU A 347 -16.21 -51.07 19.45
CA GLU A 347 -15.38 -51.71 18.45
C GLU A 347 -14.69 -50.71 17.53
N VAL A 348 -15.37 -49.65 17.12
CA VAL A 348 -14.80 -48.55 16.28
C VAL A 348 -13.75 -47.79 17.06
N ILE A 349 -13.99 -47.57 18.37
CA ILE A 349 -13.05 -46.89 19.23
C ILE A 349 -11.82 -47.73 19.49
N GLN A 350 -12.02 -49.02 19.75
CA GLN A 350 -10.89 -49.94 19.93
C GLN A 350 -10.03 -50.02 18.70
N PHE A 351 -10.63 -50.22 17.53
CA PHE A 351 -9.91 -50.25 16.26
C PHE A 351 -9.18 -48.92 15.95
N GLY A 352 -9.88 -47.83 16.13
CA GLY A 352 -9.28 -46.48 15.93
C GLY A 352 -8.13 -46.25 16.88
N THR A 353 -8.21 -46.72 18.13
CA THR A 353 -7.15 -46.56 19.12
C THR A 353 -5.92 -47.43 18.79
N GLU A 354 -6.11 -48.67 18.35
CA GLU A 354 -5.02 -49.55 17.91
C GLU A 354 -4.29 -49.00 16.67
N TRP A 355 -5.03 -48.35 15.79
CA TRP A 355 -4.49 -47.76 14.61
C TRP A 355 -3.70 -46.48 14.91
N LEU A 356 -4.13 -45.63 15.87
CA LEU A 356 -3.43 -44.45 16.33
C LEU A 356 -2.01 -44.76 16.86
N ASP A 357 -1.74 -45.96 17.39
CA ASP A 357 -0.43 -46.40 17.83
C ASP A 357 0.62 -46.42 16.71
N ARG A 358 0.17 -46.64 15.49
CA ARG A 358 1.02 -46.86 14.33
C ARG A 358 1.24 -45.58 13.51
N LEU A 359 0.43 -44.55 13.74
CA LEU A 359 0.50 -43.33 12.98
C LEU A 359 1.53 -42.33 13.56
N PRO A 360 2.55 -41.96 12.79
CA PRO A 360 3.41 -40.87 13.17
C PRO A 360 2.67 -39.54 13.04
N THR A 361 2.86 -38.64 13.97
CA THR A 361 2.43 -37.25 13.81
C THR A 361 3.42 -36.51 12.95
N ARG A 362 2.91 -35.79 11.94
CA ARG A 362 3.72 -34.90 11.11
C ARG A 362 3.24 -33.46 11.31
N TRP A 363 4.04 -32.65 11.99
CA TRP A 363 3.69 -31.26 12.24
C TRP A 363 3.73 -30.44 10.96
N MET A 364 2.72 -29.58 10.78
CA MET A 364 2.63 -28.63 9.68
C MET A 364 3.14 -27.27 10.13
N ARG A 365 3.84 -26.59 9.24
CA ARG A 365 4.19 -25.18 9.48
C ARG A 365 2.94 -24.31 9.37
N ILE A 366 2.74 -23.45 10.37
CA ILE A 366 1.67 -22.46 10.37
C ILE A 366 2.26 -21.08 10.17
N TYR A 367 1.69 -20.32 9.24
CA TYR A 367 1.92 -18.90 9.09
C TYR A 367 0.67 -18.12 9.46
N GLU A 368 0.83 -17.16 10.33
CA GLU A 368 -0.22 -16.25 10.73
C GLU A 368 -0.31 -15.09 9.73
N ALA A 369 -1.49 -14.87 9.17
CA ALA A 369 -1.80 -13.71 8.36
C ALA A 369 -2.84 -12.80 9.04
N ARG A 370 -3.35 -13.20 10.22
CA ARG A 370 -4.36 -12.43 10.96
C ARG A 370 -3.75 -11.18 11.59
N PRO A 371 -4.27 -9.99 11.31
CA PRO A 371 -3.74 -8.74 11.87
C PRO A 371 -3.89 -8.65 13.40
N GLU A 372 -4.81 -9.41 13.97
CA GLU A 372 -5.04 -9.49 15.43
C GLU A 372 -3.92 -10.26 16.13
N VAL A 373 -3.27 -11.18 15.45
CA VAL A 373 -2.17 -12.00 15.98
C VAL A 373 -0.81 -11.43 15.62
N THR A 374 -0.70 -10.91 14.41
CA THR A 374 0.57 -10.36 13.91
C THR A 374 0.40 -8.87 13.62
N VAL A 375 1.17 -8.04 14.29
CA VAL A 375 1.22 -6.62 13.94
C VAL A 375 1.96 -6.48 12.63
N ARG A 376 1.30 -5.90 11.63
CA ARG A 376 1.95 -5.59 10.35
C ARG A 376 3.13 -4.65 10.59
N ARG A 377 4.25 -4.88 9.88
CA ARG A 377 5.47 -4.06 10.01
C ARG A 377 5.28 -2.59 9.67
N ASP A 378 4.26 -2.29 8.86
CA ASP A 378 3.93 -0.94 8.37
C ASP A 378 2.82 -0.24 9.17
N HIS A 379 2.33 -0.81 10.28
CA HIS A 379 1.17 -0.29 11.00
C HIS A 379 1.39 1.10 11.63
N THR A 380 2.63 1.47 11.91
CA THR A 380 3.01 2.79 12.43
C THR A 380 3.53 3.73 11.35
N THR A 381 3.58 3.30 10.11
CA THR A 381 4.04 4.12 8.99
C THR A 381 2.86 4.83 8.32
N PRO A 382 3.10 5.91 7.56
CA PRO A 382 2.04 6.56 6.79
C PRO A 382 1.30 5.66 5.82
N ALA A 383 1.94 4.57 5.36
CA ALA A 383 1.32 3.58 4.48
C ALA A 383 0.08 2.92 5.11
N ALA A 384 -0.01 2.89 6.44
CA ALA A 384 -1.20 2.39 7.14
C ALA A 384 -2.49 3.15 6.77
N TRP A 385 -2.38 4.40 6.30
CA TRP A 385 -3.52 5.18 5.81
C TRP A 385 -4.24 4.49 4.64
N LEU A 386 -3.52 3.74 3.80
CA LEU A 386 -4.08 3.04 2.62
C LEU A 386 -4.93 1.82 3.01
N ARG A 387 -4.82 1.30 4.22
CA ARG A 387 -5.51 0.08 4.61
C ARG A 387 -7.03 0.24 4.50
N GLY A 388 -7.66 -0.70 3.78
CA GLY A 388 -9.10 -0.70 3.58
C GLY A 388 -9.62 0.36 2.60
N LYS A 389 -8.75 1.17 1.99
CA LYS A 389 -9.09 2.23 1.07
C LYS A 389 -9.39 1.75 -0.35
N ARG A 390 -10.15 2.55 -1.06
CA ARG A 390 -10.44 2.39 -2.50
C ARG A 390 -9.58 3.37 -3.28
N ILE A 391 -8.68 2.86 -4.11
CA ILE A 391 -7.65 3.64 -4.78
C ILE A 391 -7.79 3.52 -6.29
N LEU A 392 -7.65 4.63 -7.00
CA LEU A 392 -7.53 4.66 -8.47
C LEU A 392 -6.11 5.09 -8.83
N VAL A 393 -5.45 4.29 -9.67
CA VAL A 393 -4.14 4.63 -10.24
C VAL A 393 -4.29 4.82 -11.75
N LEU A 394 -4.04 6.02 -12.21
CA LEU A 394 -4.03 6.38 -13.63
C LEU A 394 -2.60 6.28 -14.16
N GLY A 395 -2.41 5.40 -15.13
CA GLY A 395 -1.11 5.03 -15.70
C GLY A 395 -0.49 3.82 -15.00
N ALA A 396 -0.17 2.77 -15.79
CA ALA A 396 0.55 1.58 -15.36
C ALA A 396 1.99 1.56 -15.90
N GLY A 397 2.57 2.74 -16.09
CA GLY A 397 3.92 2.93 -16.56
C GLY A 397 4.99 2.78 -15.46
N ALA A 398 6.16 3.34 -15.72
CA ALA A 398 7.32 3.26 -14.84
C ALA A 398 7.05 3.86 -13.44
N LEU A 399 6.20 4.87 -13.35
CA LEU A 399 5.81 5.51 -12.08
C LEU A 399 4.57 4.85 -11.46
N GLY A 400 3.50 4.65 -12.24
CA GLY A 400 2.24 4.15 -11.70
C GLY A 400 2.28 2.68 -11.28
N ALA A 401 3.06 1.83 -11.93
CA ALA A 401 3.16 0.43 -11.54
C ALA A 401 3.80 0.25 -10.14
N PRO A 402 4.91 0.90 -9.78
CA PRO A 402 5.40 0.90 -8.39
C PRO A 402 4.40 1.50 -7.39
N VAL A 403 3.70 2.58 -7.73
CA VAL A 403 2.67 3.18 -6.86
C VAL A 403 1.55 2.18 -6.58
N ALA A 404 1.05 1.50 -7.61
CA ALA A 404 0.02 0.47 -7.48
C ALA A 404 0.50 -0.72 -6.61
N ASP A 405 1.75 -1.17 -6.80
CA ASP A 405 2.36 -2.24 -5.98
C ASP A 405 2.43 -1.83 -4.49
N MET A 406 2.85 -0.60 -4.21
CA MET A 406 2.88 -0.05 -2.84
C MET A 406 1.48 0.00 -2.21
N CYS A 407 0.46 0.43 -2.96
CA CYS A 407 -0.92 0.47 -2.49
C CYS A 407 -1.46 -0.94 -2.17
N ALA A 408 -1.21 -1.91 -3.05
CA ALA A 408 -1.63 -3.29 -2.83
C ALA A 408 -0.95 -3.90 -1.59
N ARG A 409 0.37 -3.70 -1.45
CA ARG A 409 1.13 -4.18 -0.28
C ARG A 409 0.71 -3.51 1.03
N ALA A 410 0.28 -2.25 0.99
CA ALA A 410 -0.23 -1.54 2.16
C ALA A 410 -1.63 -2.01 2.59
N GLY A 411 -2.31 -2.83 1.79
CA GLY A 411 -3.62 -3.40 2.11
C GLY A 411 -4.80 -2.50 1.70
N ALA A 412 -4.68 -1.78 0.58
CA ALA A 412 -5.83 -1.14 -0.04
C ALA A 412 -6.89 -2.20 -0.36
N ALA A 413 -8.17 -1.95 0.00
CA ALA A 413 -9.22 -2.95 -0.21
C ALA A 413 -9.56 -3.12 -1.69
N HIS A 414 -9.63 -2.01 -2.41
CA HIS A 414 -9.86 -2.00 -3.86
C HIS A 414 -8.85 -1.11 -4.55
N LEU A 415 -8.28 -1.62 -5.62
CA LEU A 415 -7.34 -0.89 -6.45
C LEU A 415 -7.79 -1.00 -7.90
N THR A 416 -8.06 0.12 -8.55
CA THR A 416 -8.33 0.17 -10.00
C THR A 416 -7.10 0.73 -10.68
N VAL A 417 -6.57 0.03 -11.67
CA VAL A 417 -5.41 0.45 -12.46
C VAL A 417 -5.87 0.74 -13.89
N ALA A 418 -5.69 1.96 -14.35
CA ALA A 418 -6.11 2.41 -15.67
C ALA A 418 -4.91 2.68 -16.57
N ASP A 419 -4.85 2.05 -17.75
CA ASP A 419 -3.84 2.31 -18.79
C ASP A 419 -4.35 1.83 -20.16
N GLN A 420 -3.98 2.54 -21.21
CA GLN A 420 -4.32 2.16 -22.58
C GLN A 420 -3.21 1.39 -23.30
N ALA A 421 -1.97 1.48 -22.82
CA ALA A 421 -0.81 0.98 -23.52
C ALA A 421 -0.63 -0.52 -23.36
N LEU A 422 0.03 -1.12 -24.35
CA LEU A 422 0.48 -2.50 -24.31
C LEU A 422 1.91 -2.58 -23.75
N VAL A 423 2.28 -3.75 -23.27
CA VAL A 423 3.67 -4.07 -22.94
C VAL A 423 4.48 -4.24 -24.20
N HIS A 424 5.64 -3.59 -24.29
CA HIS A 424 6.56 -3.71 -25.40
C HIS A 424 8.02 -3.83 -24.89
N PRO A 425 8.98 -4.34 -25.69
CA PRO A 425 10.33 -4.64 -25.23
C PRO A 425 11.06 -3.46 -24.59
N GLY A 426 10.89 -2.23 -25.15
CA GLY A 426 11.60 -1.03 -24.70
C GLY A 426 11.29 -0.60 -23.26
N ILE A 427 10.21 -1.08 -22.65
CA ILE A 427 9.85 -0.70 -21.27
C ILE A 427 10.38 -1.66 -20.21
N LEU A 428 10.81 -2.86 -20.59
CA LEU A 428 11.19 -3.92 -19.64
C LEU A 428 12.35 -3.51 -18.71
N ALA A 429 13.20 -2.60 -19.17
CA ALA A 429 14.30 -2.06 -18.37
C ALA A 429 13.84 -1.23 -17.14
N ARG A 430 12.60 -0.70 -17.14
CA ARG A 430 12.14 0.28 -16.16
C ARG A 430 10.78 -0.04 -15.52
N GLN A 431 10.03 -0.94 -16.12
CA GLN A 431 8.68 -1.29 -15.69
C GLN A 431 8.65 -2.76 -15.27
N PRO A 432 7.77 -3.14 -14.34
CA PRO A 432 7.81 -4.47 -13.73
C PRO A 432 7.11 -5.55 -14.59
N TYR A 433 7.26 -5.46 -15.91
CA TYR A 433 6.74 -6.43 -16.84
C TYR A 433 7.84 -7.37 -17.30
N THR A 434 7.46 -8.52 -17.84
CA THR A 434 8.36 -9.57 -18.32
C THR A 434 8.24 -9.74 -19.83
N ASP A 435 9.18 -10.46 -20.44
CA ASP A 435 9.14 -10.79 -21.86
C ASP A 435 7.87 -11.52 -22.27
N ALA A 436 7.34 -12.37 -21.39
CA ALA A 436 6.10 -13.09 -21.61
C ALA A 436 4.84 -12.20 -21.65
N ASP A 437 4.94 -10.97 -21.17
CA ASP A 437 3.83 -10.02 -21.15
C ASP A 437 3.75 -9.16 -22.41
N ILE A 438 4.74 -9.23 -23.31
CA ILE A 438 4.80 -8.42 -24.53
C ILE A 438 3.53 -8.61 -25.37
N GLY A 439 2.91 -7.48 -25.74
CA GLY A 439 1.66 -7.45 -26.50
C GLY A 439 0.39 -7.47 -25.65
N LEU A 440 0.48 -7.70 -24.34
CA LEU A 440 -0.66 -7.66 -23.42
C LEU A 440 -0.90 -6.23 -22.90
N PRO A 441 -2.16 -5.89 -22.52
CA PRO A 441 -2.48 -4.61 -21.89
C PRO A 441 -1.77 -4.45 -20.54
N LYS A 442 -1.04 -3.35 -20.33
CA LYS A 442 -0.33 -3.06 -19.07
C LYS A 442 -1.23 -3.13 -17.85
N ALA A 443 -2.42 -2.53 -17.92
CA ALA A 443 -3.35 -2.53 -16.81
C ALA A 443 -3.77 -3.95 -16.40
N SER A 444 -4.03 -4.85 -17.36
CA SER A 444 -4.42 -6.22 -17.09
C SER A 444 -3.29 -7.01 -16.46
N VAL A 445 -2.09 -6.96 -17.06
CA VAL A 445 -0.91 -7.67 -16.52
C VAL A 445 -0.59 -7.20 -15.10
N LEU A 446 -0.64 -5.89 -14.87
CA LEU A 446 -0.39 -5.35 -13.53
C LEU A 446 -1.45 -5.78 -12.52
N ALA A 447 -2.73 -5.73 -12.88
CA ALA A 447 -3.81 -6.17 -12.01
C ALA A 447 -3.67 -7.66 -11.65
N ASP A 448 -3.38 -8.53 -12.61
CA ASP A 448 -3.17 -9.96 -12.38
C ASP A 448 -1.98 -10.22 -11.45
N ARG A 449 -0.90 -9.48 -11.62
CA ARG A 449 0.28 -9.56 -10.75
C ARG A 449 -0.04 -9.11 -9.32
N LEU A 450 -0.73 -8.00 -9.16
CA LEU A 450 -1.04 -7.41 -7.86
C LEU A 450 -2.07 -8.26 -7.08
N ASN A 451 -3.04 -8.86 -7.76
CA ASN A 451 -3.99 -9.79 -7.15
C ASN A 451 -3.31 -11.02 -6.53
N ARG A 452 -2.09 -11.36 -6.96
CA ARG A 452 -1.32 -12.47 -6.37
C ARG A 452 -0.55 -12.11 -5.11
N ILE A 453 -0.46 -10.81 -4.74
CA ILE A 453 0.24 -10.36 -3.52
C ILE A 453 -0.53 -10.81 -2.28
N ASP A 454 -1.79 -10.42 -2.19
CA ASP A 454 -2.71 -10.84 -1.12
C ASP A 454 -4.16 -10.86 -1.65
N PRO A 455 -4.60 -11.99 -2.21
CA PRO A 455 -5.92 -12.10 -2.84
C PRO A 455 -7.10 -12.02 -1.86
N TYR A 456 -6.82 -12.07 -0.56
CA TYR A 456 -7.86 -12.00 0.49
C TYR A 456 -8.05 -10.57 1.05
N THR A 457 -7.07 -9.70 0.87
CA THR A 457 -7.11 -8.33 1.40
C THR A 457 -7.36 -7.30 0.31
N THR A 458 -6.72 -7.45 -0.85
CA THR A 458 -6.75 -6.45 -1.93
C THR A 458 -7.36 -7.05 -3.19
N ARG A 459 -8.37 -6.38 -3.73
CA ARG A 459 -8.93 -6.67 -5.05
C ARG A 459 -8.44 -5.63 -6.04
N VAL A 460 -7.81 -6.08 -7.12
CA VAL A 460 -7.27 -5.21 -8.17
C VAL A 460 -8.04 -5.42 -9.47
N GLU A 461 -8.52 -4.35 -10.05
CA GLU A 461 -9.27 -4.33 -11.32
C GLU A 461 -8.50 -3.54 -12.37
N ALA A 462 -8.49 -4.05 -13.61
CA ALA A 462 -7.89 -3.38 -14.75
C ALA A 462 -8.93 -2.56 -15.51
N LEU A 463 -8.62 -1.31 -15.80
CA LEU A 463 -9.38 -0.45 -16.69
C LEU A 463 -8.56 -0.18 -17.96
N VAL A 464 -8.74 -1.06 -18.96
CA VAL A 464 -8.01 -0.97 -20.23
C VAL A 464 -8.67 0.05 -21.14
N GLY A 465 -7.89 0.94 -21.75
CA GLY A 465 -8.32 1.90 -22.75
C GLY A 465 -7.95 3.34 -22.43
N ASP A 466 -8.33 4.24 -23.31
CA ASP A 466 -8.05 5.68 -23.16
C ASP A 466 -8.64 6.21 -21.84
N ILE A 467 -7.77 6.68 -20.98
CA ILE A 467 -8.11 7.17 -19.63
C ILE A 467 -9.12 8.34 -19.73
N THR A 468 -8.92 9.25 -20.67
CA THR A 468 -9.79 10.45 -20.81
C THR A 468 -11.22 10.09 -21.14
N THR A 469 -11.41 9.04 -21.92
CA THR A 469 -12.73 8.48 -22.25
C THR A 469 -13.29 7.67 -21.08
N ARG A 470 -12.46 6.85 -20.45
CA ARG A 470 -12.89 5.96 -19.37
C ARG A 470 -13.31 6.71 -18.12
N LEU A 471 -12.67 7.83 -17.79
CA LEU A 471 -13.02 8.66 -16.64
C LEU A 471 -14.49 9.09 -16.64
N SER A 472 -15.09 9.28 -17.81
CA SER A 472 -16.50 9.67 -17.91
C SER A 472 -17.50 8.60 -17.45
N GLY A 473 -17.08 7.33 -17.43
CA GLY A 473 -17.89 6.19 -17.01
C GLY A 473 -17.62 5.73 -15.58
N LEU A 474 -16.68 6.37 -14.87
CA LEU A 474 -16.32 6.03 -13.50
C LEU A 474 -17.03 6.95 -12.51
N ASP A 475 -17.59 6.37 -11.47
CA ASP A 475 -18.00 7.12 -10.29
C ASP A 475 -16.75 7.39 -9.42
N LEU A 476 -16.11 8.54 -9.66
CA LEU A 476 -14.87 8.93 -9.00
C LEU A 476 -15.04 9.14 -7.49
N HIS A 477 -16.26 9.43 -7.02
CA HIS A 477 -16.52 9.60 -5.58
C HIS A 477 -16.41 8.32 -4.76
N THR A 478 -16.43 7.17 -5.43
CA THR A 478 -16.24 5.88 -4.75
C THR A 478 -14.82 5.64 -4.28
N PHE A 479 -13.86 6.42 -4.78
CA PHE A 479 -12.45 6.32 -4.38
C PHE A 479 -12.13 7.24 -3.20
N ASP A 480 -11.16 6.82 -2.40
CA ASP A 480 -10.58 7.66 -1.33
C ASP A 480 -9.43 8.52 -1.87
N LEU A 481 -8.68 7.99 -2.83
CA LEU A 481 -7.52 8.66 -3.42
C LEU A 481 -7.35 8.27 -4.89
N ILE A 482 -7.05 9.27 -5.71
CA ILE A 482 -6.64 9.10 -7.11
C ILE A 482 -5.17 9.45 -7.23
N TRP A 483 -4.37 8.52 -7.74
CA TRP A 483 -3.00 8.75 -8.17
C TRP A 483 -2.96 9.00 -9.67
N ASP A 484 -2.63 10.20 -10.11
CA ASP A 484 -2.32 10.49 -11.51
C ASP A 484 -0.81 10.34 -11.74
N CYS A 485 -0.44 9.24 -12.36
CA CYS A 485 0.94 8.89 -12.71
C CYS A 485 1.18 8.94 -14.23
N THR A 486 0.29 9.59 -14.97
CA THR A 486 0.33 9.59 -16.43
C THR A 486 1.34 10.57 -17.00
N ALA A 487 1.71 11.61 -16.27
CA ALA A 487 2.42 12.79 -16.77
C ALA A 487 1.75 13.44 -18.00
N ASN A 488 0.48 13.14 -18.26
CA ASN A 488 -0.27 13.56 -19.44
C ASN A 488 -1.12 14.79 -19.12
N ARG A 489 -0.89 15.89 -19.84
CA ARG A 489 -1.62 17.16 -19.66
C ARG A 489 -3.11 17.02 -19.95
N ILE A 490 -3.49 16.18 -20.90
CA ILE A 490 -4.90 15.99 -21.29
C ILE A 490 -5.64 15.26 -20.15
N VAL A 491 -5.02 14.26 -19.54
CA VAL A 491 -5.59 13.55 -18.38
C VAL A 491 -5.78 14.52 -17.21
N ARG A 492 -4.78 15.35 -16.90
CA ARG A 492 -4.88 16.36 -15.84
C ARG A 492 -6.00 17.37 -16.10
N ALA A 493 -6.06 17.92 -17.33
CA ALA A 493 -7.13 18.84 -17.71
C ALA A 493 -8.52 18.19 -17.61
N ARG A 494 -8.63 16.90 -17.96
CA ARG A 494 -9.88 16.14 -17.81
C ARG A 494 -10.31 15.95 -16.37
N LEU A 495 -9.35 15.65 -15.49
CA LEU A 495 -9.57 15.55 -14.03
C LEU A 495 -9.98 16.91 -13.45
N GLU A 496 -9.31 17.99 -13.85
CA GLU A 496 -9.64 19.36 -13.42
C GLU A 496 -11.06 19.76 -13.85
N HIS A 497 -11.40 19.50 -15.10
CA HIS A 497 -12.73 19.75 -15.62
C HIS A 497 -13.82 18.95 -14.88
N ALA A 498 -13.57 17.65 -14.66
CA ALA A 498 -14.50 16.80 -13.92
C ALA A 498 -14.67 17.28 -12.46
N ARG A 499 -13.58 17.63 -11.79
CA ARG A 499 -13.60 18.17 -10.41
C ARG A 499 -14.43 19.46 -10.33
N ARG A 500 -14.29 20.36 -11.31
CA ARG A 500 -15.00 21.63 -11.34
C ARG A 500 -16.51 21.46 -11.58
N THR A 501 -16.87 20.54 -12.45
CA THR A 501 -18.29 20.34 -12.86
C THR A 501 -19.08 19.51 -11.87
N ASP A 502 -18.41 18.86 -10.93
CA ASP A 502 -19.03 18.01 -9.95
C ASP A 502 -19.32 18.78 -8.66
N THR A 503 -20.52 18.60 -8.12
CA THR A 503 -20.96 19.26 -6.88
C THR A 503 -20.65 18.46 -5.61
N ALA A 504 -20.34 17.18 -5.78
CA ALA A 504 -20.00 16.30 -4.65
C ALA A 504 -18.52 16.42 -4.23
N PRO A 505 -18.17 16.16 -2.97
CA PRO A 505 -16.78 16.22 -2.53
C PRO A 505 -15.91 15.20 -3.27
N TRP A 506 -14.92 15.70 -3.97
CA TRP A 506 -13.97 14.88 -4.70
C TRP A 506 -13.05 14.08 -3.78
N PRO A 507 -12.54 12.89 -4.21
CA PRO A 507 -11.49 12.18 -3.51
C PRO A 507 -10.22 13.01 -3.40
N HIS A 508 -9.28 12.59 -2.57
CA HIS A 508 -7.93 13.13 -2.63
C HIS A 508 -7.32 12.85 -4.02
N LEU A 509 -6.61 13.82 -4.56
CA LEU A 509 -5.92 13.69 -5.84
C LEU A 509 -4.44 14.00 -5.66
N ALA A 510 -3.57 13.08 -6.09
CA ALA A 510 -2.13 13.29 -6.12
C ALA A 510 -1.62 13.06 -7.54
N THR A 511 -1.11 14.12 -8.18
CA THR A 511 -0.45 14.04 -9.48
C THR A 511 1.04 13.94 -9.30
N LEU A 512 1.64 12.87 -9.80
CA LEU A 512 3.06 12.56 -9.67
C LEU A 512 3.80 12.75 -10.99
N MET A 513 4.99 13.32 -10.92
CA MET A 513 5.86 13.54 -12.08
C MET A 513 7.32 13.22 -11.75
N ILE A 514 8.06 12.78 -12.74
CA ILE A 514 9.51 12.55 -12.68
C ILE A 514 10.18 13.39 -13.76
N GLY A 515 11.30 14.04 -13.42
CA GLY A 515 12.11 14.84 -14.34
C GLY A 515 12.81 13.99 -15.42
N HIS A 516 13.29 14.63 -16.47
CA HIS A 516 13.83 13.97 -17.67
C HIS A 516 14.98 12.98 -17.40
N HIS A 517 15.75 13.18 -16.34
CA HIS A 517 16.88 12.32 -15.98
C HIS A 517 16.60 11.47 -14.73
N ALA A 518 15.35 11.39 -14.29
CA ALA A 518 14.95 10.68 -13.07
C ALA A 518 15.79 11.06 -11.82
N THR A 519 16.27 12.30 -11.77
CA THR A 519 17.00 12.84 -10.61
C THR A 519 16.10 13.62 -9.66
N ARG A 520 14.90 13.98 -10.13
CA ARG A 520 13.91 14.76 -9.38
C ARG A 520 12.52 14.18 -9.55
N GLY A 521 11.73 14.31 -8.50
CA GLY A 521 10.33 13.97 -8.49
C GLY A 521 9.48 15.11 -7.91
N LEU A 522 8.28 15.24 -8.41
CA LEU A 522 7.32 16.24 -7.98
C LEU A 522 5.96 15.58 -7.77
N ALA A 523 5.30 15.90 -6.65
CA ALA A 523 3.93 15.51 -6.39
C ALA A 523 3.07 16.72 -6.07
N ALA A 524 1.96 16.88 -6.79
CA ALA A 524 0.93 17.86 -6.52
C ALA A 524 -0.23 17.20 -5.78
N LEU A 525 -0.47 17.60 -4.53
CA LEU A 525 -1.55 17.12 -3.69
C LEU A 525 -2.71 18.10 -3.67
N SER A 526 -3.88 17.64 -4.08
CA SER A 526 -5.16 18.34 -3.92
C SER A 526 -6.06 17.50 -3.00
N PRO A 527 -6.17 17.86 -1.73
CA PRO A 527 -6.95 17.09 -0.76
C PRO A 527 -8.46 17.18 -1.00
N ARG A 528 -9.18 16.25 -0.39
CA ARG A 528 -10.65 16.26 -0.36
C ARG A 528 -11.15 17.49 0.38
N GLY A 529 -12.15 18.16 -0.21
CA GLY A 529 -12.85 19.28 0.44
C GLY A 529 -12.15 20.64 0.30
N THR A 530 -11.05 20.73 -0.44
CA THR A 530 -10.47 22.03 -0.81
C THR A 530 -11.30 22.71 -1.91
N THR A 531 -11.40 24.04 -1.86
CA THR A 531 -12.06 24.84 -2.89
C THR A 531 -11.17 25.12 -4.09
N GLY A 532 -9.87 24.86 -3.96
CA GLY A 532 -8.88 24.98 -5.03
C GLY A 532 -9.04 23.91 -6.11
N GLY A 533 -8.25 24.03 -7.15
CA GLY A 533 -8.21 23.09 -8.26
C GLY A 533 -7.58 21.75 -7.96
N GLY A 534 -7.46 20.93 -9.00
CA GLY A 534 -6.78 19.66 -8.96
C GLY A 534 -5.27 19.77 -9.19
N GLY A 535 -4.70 18.72 -9.79
CA GLY A 535 -3.26 18.65 -10.02
C GLY A 535 -2.72 19.75 -10.94
N ASP A 536 -3.47 20.16 -11.94
CA ASP A 536 -3.05 21.24 -12.87
C ASP A 536 -2.95 22.60 -12.17
N ASP A 537 -3.88 22.95 -11.29
CA ASP A 537 -3.82 24.18 -10.52
C ASP A 537 -2.63 24.20 -9.56
N VAL A 538 -2.42 23.10 -8.82
CA VAL A 538 -1.27 22.98 -7.91
C VAL A 538 0.07 23.07 -8.65
N LEU A 539 0.19 22.43 -9.81
CA LEU A 539 1.38 22.51 -10.66
C LEU A 539 1.60 23.91 -11.21
N ARG A 540 0.54 24.61 -11.62
CA ARG A 540 0.62 25.99 -12.07
C ARG A 540 1.15 26.92 -10.98
N ARG A 541 0.66 26.79 -9.74
CA ARG A 541 1.13 27.53 -8.58
C ARG A 541 2.60 27.24 -8.29
N THR A 542 3.00 25.97 -8.42
CA THR A 542 4.40 25.57 -8.25
C THR A 542 5.29 26.21 -9.32
N ALA A 543 4.85 26.21 -10.56
CA ALA A 543 5.58 26.84 -11.66
C ALA A 543 5.74 28.37 -11.45
N LEU A 544 4.67 29.05 -11.04
CA LEU A 544 4.73 30.49 -10.73
C LEU A 544 5.71 30.77 -9.59
N ALA A 545 5.64 29.99 -8.50
CA ALA A 545 6.55 30.16 -7.38
C ALA A 545 8.01 29.91 -7.77
N ALA A 546 8.24 28.89 -8.61
CA ALA A 546 9.58 28.58 -9.10
C ALA A 546 10.16 29.73 -9.96
N HIS A 547 9.36 30.22 -10.91
CA HIS A 547 9.80 31.32 -11.79
C HIS A 547 10.00 32.66 -11.06
N THR A 548 9.29 32.90 -9.97
CA THR A 548 9.37 34.16 -9.22
C THR A 548 10.30 34.10 -8.01
N ASP A 549 10.95 32.95 -7.79
CA ASP A 549 11.92 32.81 -6.69
C ASP A 549 13.23 33.54 -6.98
N ALA A 550 13.44 34.64 -6.29
CA ALA A 550 14.65 35.46 -6.41
C ALA A 550 15.93 34.77 -5.90
N THR A 551 15.79 33.63 -5.21
CA THR A 551 16.94 32.88 -4.67
C THR A 551 17.48 31.84 -5.65
N HIS A 552 16.82 31.63 -6.76
CA HIS A 552 17.16 30.62 -7.76
C HIS A 552 17.19 29.17 -7.22
N ALA A 553 16.47 28.92 -6.13
CA ALA A 553 16.45 27.60 -5.49
C ALA A 553 15.64 26.54 -6.28
N PHE A 554 14.93 26.95 -7.32
CA PHE A 554 14.06 26.13 -8.15
C PHE A 554 14.41 26.12 -9.63
N ASP A 555 15.58 26.67 -10.02
CA ASP A 555 15.97 26.70 -11.43
C ASP A 555 15.97 25.30 -12.04
N ASP A 556 16.38 24.29 -11.25
CA ASP A 556 16.38 22.88 -11.64
C ASP A 556 14.97 22.29 -11.86
N LEU A 557 13.94 22.84 -11.23
CA LEU A 557 12.54 22.45 -11.45
C LEU A 557 11.98 23.10 -12.71
N ILE A 558 12.37 24.36 -12.98
CA ILE A 558 11.96 25.06 -14.18
C ILE A 558 12.46 24.29 -15.40
N GLU A 559 13.73 23.89 -15.37
CA GLU A 559 14.36 23.11 -16.46
C GLU A 559 13.65 21.77 -16.70
N ASP A 560 13.33 21.03 -15.65
CA ASP A 560 12.77 19.68 -15.75
C ASP A 560 11.25 19.66 -16.01
N PHE A 561 10.49 20.52 -15.32
CA PHE A 561 9.02 20.40 -15.30
C PHE A 561 8.26 21.55 -15.94
N PHE A 562 8.90 22.74 -16.02
CA PHE A 562 8.25 23.97 -16.45
C PHE A 562 9.09 24.75 -17.47
N PRO A 563 9.77 24.10 -18.41
CA PRO A 563 10.63 24.82 -19.37
C PRO A 563 9.82 25.79 -20.21
N ALA A 564 10.36 26.98 -20.44
CA ALA A 564 9.72 28.01 -21.27
C ALA A 564 9.53 27.54 -22.73
N GLN A 565 10.41 26.67 -23.21
CA GLN A 565 10.30 25.98 -24.51
C GLN A 565 10.45 24.46 -24.29
N PRO A 566 9.74 23.63 -25.05
CA PRO A 566 9.89 22.19 -24.97
C PRO A 566 11.36 21.78 -25.21
N PRO A 567 11.92 20.84 -24.44
CA PRO A 567 13.26 20.36 -24.64
C PRO A 567 13.39 19.77 -26.05
N THR A 568 14.52 20.06 -26.72
CA THR A 568 14.79 19.55 -28.06
C THR A 568 15.48 18.18 -28.07
N GLU A 569 16.09 17.80 -26.94
CA GLU A 569 16.72 16.50 -26.73
C GLU A 569 15.84 15.63 -25.84
N LEU A 570 14.91 14.90 -26.45
CA LEU A 570 14.06 13.97 -25.79
C LEU A 570 14.46 12.54 -26.17
N PHE A 571 14.47 11.65 -25.17
CA PHE A 571 14.65 10.23 -25.41
C PHE A 571 13.37 9.65 -26.02
N GLN A 572 13.47 9.11 -27.23
CA GLN A 572 12.40 8.38 -27.91
C GLN A 572 12.71 6.88 -27.86
N PRO A 573 11.90 6.06 -27.17
CA PRO A 573 12.19 4.65 -26.98
C PRO A 573 12.01 3.80 -28.26
N GLU A 574 11.25 4.32 -29.22
CA GLU A 574 10.95 3.61 -30.47
C GLU A 574 11.10 4.53 -31.69
N PRO A 575 11.46 4.00 -32.87
CA PRO A 575 11.51 4.78 -34.10
C PRO A 575 10.13 5.33 -34.48
N GLY A 576 10.10 6.55 -35.02
CA GLY A 576 8.88 7.21 -35.47
C GLY A 576 8.33 8.22 -34.52
N CYS A 577 7.00 8.40 -34.52
CA CYS A 577 6.28 9.35 -33.64
C CYS A 577 5.94 8.73 -32.28
N SER A 578 6.89 8.07 -31.61
CA SER A 578 6.69 7.58 -30.26
C SER A 578 6.75 8.74 -29.26
N ASP A 579 5.98 8.63 -28.16
CA ASP A 579 6.03 9.59 -27.08
C ASP A 579 7.42 9.65 -26.45
N ALA A 580 7.92 10.87 -26.30
CA ALA A 580 9.16 11.10 -25.59
C ALA A 580 9.03 10.70 -24.12
N THR A 581 10.09 10.13 -23.56
CA THR A 581 10.10 9.70 -22.18
C THR A 581 11.40 10.10 -21.49
N PHE A 582 11.45 9.97 -20.17
CA PHE A 582 12.64 10.26 -19.38
C PHE A 582 13.71 9.16 -19.52
N THR A 583 14.95 9.52 -19.21
CA THR A 583 16.05 8.58 -19.02
C THR A 583 16.25 8.29 -17.54
N GLY A 584 16.39 7.01 -17.18
CA GLY A 584 16.57 6.61 -15.79
C GLY A 584 16.36 5.10 -15.63
N SER A 585 16.92 4.52 -14.58
CA SER A 585 16.81 3.11 -14.27
C SER A 585 15.52 2.79 -13.52
N ALA A 586 15.18 1.51 -13.39
CA ALA A 586 14.11 1.04 -12.52
C ALA A 586 14.35 1.44 -11.05
N ALA A 587 15.61 1.45 -10.60
CA ALA A 587 15.99 1.85 -9.25
C ALA A 587 15.70 3.33 -8.98
N ASP A 588 16.09 4.23 -9.91
CA ASP A 588 15.86 5.67 -9.77
C ASP A 588 14.36 5.99 -9.66
N VAL A 589 13.59 5.40 -10.58
CA VAL A 589 12.14 5.62 -10.61
C VAL A 589 11.45 5.07 -9.36
N THR A 590 11.83 3.86 -8.92
CA THR A 590 11.25 3.25 -7.71
C THR A 590 11.59 4.06 -6.46
N ALA A 591 12.81 4.57 -6.37
CA ALA A 591 13.23 5.42 -5.25
C ALA A 591 12.43 6.73 -5.20
N LEU A 592 12.25 7.40 -6.35
CA LEU A 592 11.42 8.61 -6.44
C LEU A 592 9.96 8.31 -6.15
N ALA A 593 9.39 7.25 -6.72
CA ALA A 593 8.02 6.83 -6.46
C ALA A 593 7.79 6.57 -4.97
N GLY A 594 8.70 5.83 -4.32
CA GLY A 594 8.63 5.54 -2.89
C GLY A 594 8.64 6.80 -2.02
N GLN A 595 9.52 7.76 -2.32
CA GLN A 595 9.59 9.02 -1.58
C GLN A 595 8.35 9.88 -1.80
N LEU A 596 7.86 9.99 -3.05
CA LEU A 596 6.66 10.75 -3.37
C LEU A 596 5.43 10.16 -2.70
N VAL A 597 5.23 8.84 -2.79
CA VAL A 597 4.11 8.14 -2.15
C VAL A 597 4.17 8.32 -0.63
N THR A 598 5.32 8.07 -0.01
CA THR A 598 5.47 8.21 1.45
C THR A 598 5.18 9.63 1.90
N GLY A 599 5.68 10.65 1.19
CA GLY A 599 5.42 12.05 1.51
C GLY A 599 3.92 12.39 1.43
N ILE A 600 3.25 12.01 0.34
CA ILE A 600 1.80 12.26 0.20
C ILE A 600 1.01 11.55 1.31
N LEU A 601 1.36 10.30 1.62
CA LEU A 601 0.68 9.56 2.69
C LEU A 601 0.93 10.17 4.09
N HIS A 602 2.09 10.78 4.34
CA HIS A 602 2.32 11.58 5.54
C HIS A 602 1.33 12.73 5.64
N ALA A 603 1.17 13.51 4.56
CA ALA A 603 0.23 14.63 4.55
C ALA A 603 -1.22 14.18 4.73
N LEU A 604 -1.62 13.03 4.15
CA LEU A 604 -2.98 12.51 4.28
C LEU A 604 -3.26 11.88 5.65
N ALA A 605 -2.24 11.30 6.29
CA ALA A 605 -2.36 10.68 7.60
C ALA A 605 -2.39 11.71 8.75
N ASP A 606 -1.75 12.87 8.57
CA ASP A 606 -1.73 13.92 9.57
C ASP A 606 -3.03 14.75 9.56
N PRO A 607 -3.77 14.83 10.67
CA PRO A 607 -4.98 15.66 10.76
C PRO A 607 -4.75 17.16 10.47
N ALA A 608 -3.56 17.67 10.71
CA ALA A 608 -3.21 19.08 10.45
C ALA A 608 -3.01 19.34 8.94
N ASP A 609 -2.42 18.40 8.22
CA ASP A 609 -1.99 18.60 6.83
C ASP A 609 -2.98 18.07 5.79
N ARG A 610 -3.83 17.11 6.15
CA ARG A 610 -4.72 16.34 5.22
C ARG A 610 -5.71 17.18 4.41
N HIS A 611 -5.87 18.47 4.73
CA HIS A 611 -6.74 19.40 4.01
C HIS A 611 -5.96 20.52 3.33
N THR A 612 -4.64 20.44 3.31
CA THR A 612 -3.78 21.47 2.75
C THR A 612 -3.33 21.10 1.34
N MET A 613 -3.63 21.93 0.36
CA MET A 613 -3.05 21.80 -0.98
C MET A 613 -1.55 22.00 -0.90
N ALA A 614 -0.78 21.11 -1.52
CA ALA A 614 0.68 21.17 -1.38
C ALA A 614 1.41 20.56 -2.59
N THR A 615 2.65 20.94 -2.74
CA THR A 615 3.60 20.35 -3.67
C THR A 615 4.76 19.79 -2.89
N LEU A 616 5.07 18.51 -3.11
CA LEU A 616 6.26 17.85 -2.61
C LEU A 616 7.30 17.80 -3.73
N ILE A 617 8.50 18.23 -3.41
CA ILE A 617 9.67 18.21 -4.30
C ILE A 617 10.70 17.28 -3.70
N ILE A 618 11.13 16.29 -4.49
CA ILE A 618 12.16 15.31 -4.12
C ILE A 618 13.34 15.45 -5.07
N ARG A 619 14.54 15.30 -4.53
CA ARG A 619 15.78 15.23 -5.30
C ARG A 619 16.57 13.99 -4.92
N MET A 620 17.07 13.26 -5.89
CA MET A 620 17.93 12.10 -5.64
C MET A 620 19.28 12.54 -5.08
N PRO A 621 19.88 11.76 -4.17
CA PRO A 621 21.20 12.08 -3.64
C PRO A 621 22.26 12.05 -4.74
N ALA A 622 23.19 12.96 -4.66
CA ALA A 622 24.39 12.94 -5.50
C ALA A 622 25.46 11.98 -4.93
N GLY A 623 26.54 11.72 -5.67
CA GLY A 623 27.66 10.91 -5.18
C GLY A 623 28.34 11.57 -3.94
N PRO A 624 29.13 10.81 -3.17
CA PRO A 624 29.66 11.25 -1.87
C PRO A 624 30.59 12.48 -1.94
N THR A 625 31.17 12.75 -3.11
CA THR A 625 32.08 13.88 -3.32
C THR A 625 31.41 15.06 -4.05
N ALA A 626 30.19 14.91 -4.52
CA ALA A 626 29.44 15.98 -5.17
C ALA A 626 28.66 16.82 -4.14
N ALA A 627 28.33 18.05 -4.53
CA ALA A 627 27.41 18.88 -3.75
C ALA A 627 26.06 18.14 -3.62
N GLN A 628 25.59 17.95 -2.41
CA GLN A 628 24.32 17.31 -2.19
C GLN A 628 23.18 18.24 -2.59
N PRO A 629 22.17 17.75 -3.32
CA PRO A 629 20.99 18.53 -3.61
C PRO A 629 20.20 18.81 -2.33
N ALA A 630 19.36 19.84 -2.37
CA ALA A 630 18.44 20.12 -1.25
C ALA A 630 17.55 18.90 -0.98
N GLY A 631 17.31 18.63 0.28
CA GLY A 631 16.42 17.55 0.72
C GLY A 631 14.96 17.73 0.25
N PRO A 632 14.04 16.84 0.67
CA PRO A 632 12.61 16.98 0.39
C PRO A 632 12.08 18.35 0.82
N ARG A 633 11.28 18.98 -0.02
CA ARG A 633 10.69 20.29 0.26
C ARG A 633 9.20 20.30 -0.02
N TRP A 634 8.44 20.86 0.90
CA TRP A 634 7.02 21.14 0.74
C TRP A 634 6.79 22.60 0.42
N LEU A 635 5.89 22.86 -0.54
CA LEU A 635 5.25 24.15 -0.76
C LEU A 635 3.76 23.95 -0.46
N THR A 636 3.19 24.85 0.33
CA THR A 636 1.78 24.81 0.70
C THR A 636 1.00 25.92 0.02
N TRP A 637 -0.21 25.63 -0.38
CA TRP A 637 -1.05 26.55 -1.13
C TRP A 637 -2.35 26.79 -0.39
N PRO A 638 -2.61 28.03 0.01
CA PRO A 638 -3.90 28.37 0.63
C PRO A 638 -5.02 28.29 -0.43
N ASP A 639 -6.25 28.12 0.05
CA ASP A 639 -7.43 28.18 -0.80
C ASP A 639 -7.62 29.57 -1.40
N ASP A 640 -8.11 29.62 -2.64
CA ASP A 640 -8.48 30.86 -3.31
C ASP A 640 -9.87 31.31 -2.89
N THR A 641 -10.12 32.61 -3.06
CA THR A 641 -11.48 33.12 -3.06
C THR A 641 -12.12 32.84 -4.42
N LEU A 642 -13.26 32.15 -4.41
CA LEU A 642 -13.97 31.76 -5.61
C LEU A 642 -15.12 32.71 -5.90
N VAL A 643 -15.20 33.17 -7.15
CA VAL A 643 -16.33 33.97 -7.68
C VAL A 643 -16.72 33.41 -9.05
N THR A 644 -17.98 33.11 -9.27
CA THR A 644 -18.42 32.61 -10.58
C THR A 644 -18.90 33.77 -11.46
N ASP A 645 -18.42 33.87 -12.69
CA ASP A 645 -19.00 34.76 -13.71
C ASP A 645 -20.29 34.15 -14.21
N GLU A 646 -21.42 34.72 -13.79
CA GLU A 646 -22.76 34.22 -14.14
C GLU A 646 -23.04 34.20 -15.66
N ALA A 647 -22.37 35.06 -16.41
CA ALA A 647 -22.61 35.19 -17.85
C ALA A 647 -21.94 34.10 -18.67
N THR A 648 -20.74 33.69 -18.27
CA THR A 648 -19.95 32.67 -18.96
C THR A 648 -19.87 31.33 -18.23
N GLY A 649 -20.23 31.31 -16.93
CA GLY A 649 -20.09 30.14 -16.06
C GLY A 649 -18.64 29.83 -15.69
N TYR A 650 -17.72 30.78 -15.90
CA TYR A 650 -16.30 30.58 -15.48
C TYR A 650 -16.13 30.80 -13.99
N ASP A 651 -15.28 30.00 -13.39
CA ASP A 651 -14.83 30.19 -12.01
C ASP A 651 -13.61 31.08 -11.97
N VAL A 652 -13.73 32.23 -11.29
CA VAL A 652 -12.65 33.16 -11.05
C VAL A 652 -12.04 32.85 -9.69
N ARG A 653 -10.84 32.32 -9.71
CA ARG A 653 -10.04 31.96 -8.52
C ARG A 653 -9.08 33.08 -8.23
N ILE A 654 -9.29 33.77 -7.12
CA ILE A 654 -8.49 34.91 -6.69
C ILE A 654 -7.56 34.43 -5.58
N THR A 655 -6.25 34.51 -5.82
CA THR A 655 -5.27 34.14 -4.79
C THR A 655 -5.37 35.03 -3.56
N PRO A 656 -5.09 34.51 -2.35
CA PRO A 656 -5.05 35.34 -1.15
C PRO A 656 -4.08 36.53 -1.26
N ALA A 657 -3.00 36.38 -2.02
CA ALA A 657 -2.05 37.46 -2.30
C ALA A 657 -2.69 38.58 -3.12
N ALA A 658 -3.35 38.24 -4.21
CA ALA A 658 -4.05 39.24 -5.04
C ALA A 658 -5.15 39.97 -4.26
N LEU A 659 -5.94 39.22 -3.48
CA LEU A 659 -6.99 39.81 -2.63
C LEU A 659 -6.41 40.71 -1.53
N ALA A 660 -5.27 40.34 -0.96
CA ALA A 660 -4.57 41.14 0.04
C ALA A 660 -4.05 42.47 -0.55
N GLU A 661 -3.51 42.44 -1.77
CA GLU A 661 -3.07 43.67 -2.46
C GLU A 661 -4.26 44.57 -2.82
N MET A 662 -5.36 44.03 -3.32
CA MET A 662 -6.60 44.78 -3.54
C MET A 662 -7.05 45.49 -2.24
N ARG A 663 -7.06 44.77 -1.14
CA ARG A 663 -7.40 45.29 0.20
C ARG A 663 -6.42 46.38 0.67
N ALA A 664 -5.12 46.13 0.47
CA ALA A 664 -4.08 47.10 0.87
C ALA A 664 -4.26 48.43 0.12
N GLU A 665 -4.56 48.37 -1.18
CA GLU A 665 -4.83 49.55 -1.99
C GLU A 665 -6.14 50.23 -1.57
N ALA A 666 -7.22 49.47 -1.36
CA ALA A 666 -8.50 50.01 -0.89
C ALA A 666 -8.32 50.75 0.47
N ARG A 667 -7.55 50.20 1.40
CA ARG A 667 -7.20 50.83 2.69
C ARG A 667 -6.35 52.07 2.50
N ARG A 668 -5.36 52.05 1.61
CA ARG A 668 -4.53 53.18 1.25
C ARG A 668 -5.38 54.30 0.65
N GLY A 669 -6.23 53.95 -0.30
CA GLY A 669 -7.18 54.87 -0.94
C GLY A 669 -8.10 55.57 0.04
N ALA A 670 -8.75 54.77 0.90
CA ALA A 670 -9.66 55.31 1.92
C ALA A 670 -9.01 56.30 2.87
N ARG A 671 -7.71 56.10 3.21
CA ARG A 671 -6.97 57.02 4.07
C ARG A 671 -6.49 58.28 3.37
N VAL A 672 -6.06 58.19 2.14
CA VAL A 672 -5.38 59.27 1.42
C VAL A 672 -6.37 60.14 0.60
N ARG A 673 -7.36 59.47 -0.02
CA ARG A 673 -8.28 60.06 -0.98
C ARG A 673 -9.74 60.25 -0.45
N GLY A 674 -10.03 59.58 0.66
CA GLY A 674 -11.35 59.62 1.27
C GLY A 674 -12.04 58.22 1.21
N PRO A 675 -12.92 57.92 2.19
CA PRO A 675 -13.50 56.60 2.40
C PRO A 675 -14.51 56.17 1.32
N PHE A 676 -14.92 57.12 0.48
CA PHE A 676 -15.91 56.89 -0.59
C PHE A 676 -15.30 56.93 -2.00
N VAL A 677 -14.02 57.29 -2.12
CA VAL A 677 -13.34 57.36 -3.41
C VAL A 677 -13.06 55.97 -3.91
N GLU A 678 -13.49 55.62 -5.11
CA GLU A 678 -13.18 54.36 -5.77
C GLU A 678 -11.71 54.27 -6.09
N THR A 679 -11.19 53.08 -5.98
CA THR A 679 -9.82 52.72 -6.39
C THR A 679 -9.83 51.43 -7.18
N GLY A 680 -8.70 51.12 -7.80
CA GLY A 680 -8.62 49.89 -8.63
C GLY A 680 -7.23 49.71 -9.20
N GLY A 681 -7.11 48.83 -10.17
CA GLY A 681 -5.86 48.55 -10.83
C GLY A 681 -5.94 47.42 -11.87
N THR A 682 -4.80 46.90 -12.20
CA THR A 682 -4.64 45.83 -13.19
C THR A 682 -4.69 44.46 -12.52
N LEU A 683 -5.28 43.49 -13.21
CA LEU A 683 -5.27 42.06 -12.84
C LEU A 683 -4.34 41.29 -13.79
N LEU A 684 -3.53 40.40 -13.18
CA LEU A 684 -2.65 39.50 -13.90
C LEU A 684 -2.96 38.04 -13.54
N GLY A 685 -2.80 37.15 -14.50
CA GLY A 685 -3.03 35.73 -14.30
C GLY A 685 -3.21 34.99 -15.61
N ALA A 686 -4.11 34.03 -15.65
CA ALA A 686 -4.39 33.20 -16.82
C ALA A 686 -5.88 32.85 -16.97
N VAL A 687 -6.32 32.61 -18.19
CA VAL A 687 -7.62 32.03 -18.51
C VAL A 687 -7.38 30.65 -19.05
N ASP A 688 -8.08 29.67 -18.48
CA ASP A 688 -8.13 28.30 -18.98
C ASP A 688 -9.53 28.01 -19.54
N ASP A 689 -9.63 28.06 -20.86
CA ASP A 689 -10.86 27.80 -21.57
C ASP A 689 -11.29 26.32 -21.54
N ALA A 690 -10.34 25.41 -21.39
CA ALA A 690 -10.63 23.98 -21.36
C ALA A 690 -11.33 23.56 -20.06
N THR A 691 -10.95 24.18 -18.98
CA THR A 691 -11.54 23.92 -17.67
C THR A 691 -12.57 24.98 -17.26
N GLY A 692 -12.63 26.13 -17.95
CA GLY A 692 -13.49 27.24 -17.61
C GLY A 692 -13.09 27.94 -16.31
N VAL A 693 -11.79 28.12 -16.10
CA VAL A 693 -11.21 28.72 -14.89
C VAL A 693 -10.39 29.96 -15.25
N ILE A 694 -10.55 31.00 -14.45
CA ILE A 694 -9.71 32.21 -14.51
C ILE A 694 -8.89 32.27 -13.23
N PHE A 695 -7.57 32.28 -13.36
CA PHE A 695 -6.65 32.40 -12.25
C PHE A 695 -6.21 33.87 -12.10
N VAL A 696 -6.55 34.50 -11.00
CA VAL A 696 -6.07 35.84 -10.64
C VAL A 696 -4.91 35.70 -9.67
N ASP A 697 -3.68 35.82 -10.20
CA ASP A 697 -2.44 35.63 -9.44
C ASP A 697 -2.00 36.89 -8.69
N GLU A 698 -2.20 38.04 -9.32
CA GLU A 698 -1.73 39.35 -8.87
C GLU A 698 -2.74 40.45 -9.18
N ALA A 699 -2.87 41.40 -8.27
CA ALA A 699 -3.59 42.63 -8.48
C ALA A 699 -2.65 43.80 -8.16
N THR A 700 -2.66 44.86 -8.99
CA THR A 700 -1.86 46.07 -8.75
C THR A 700 -2.74 47.23 -8.26
N GLY A 701 -2.15 48.27 -7.74
CA GLY A 701 -2.84 49.54 -7.49
C GLY A 701 -3.06 50.35 -8.78
N PRO A 702 -3.68 51.51 -8.68
CA PRO A 702 -3.96 52.38 -9.84
C PRO A 702 -2.66 52.97 -10.39
N PRO A 703 -2.48 53.02 -11.72
CA PRO A 703 -1.44 53.79 -12.36
C PRO A 703 -1.45 55.27 -11.94
N PRO A 704 -0.31 56.00 -11.97
CA PRO A 704 -0.20 57.38 -11.49
C PRO A 704 -1.13 58.36 -12.19
N ASP A 705 -1.43 58.12 -13.46
CA ASP A 705 -2.35 58.93 -14.29
C ASP A 705 -3.84 58.53 -14.20
N SER A 706 -4.17 57.65 -13.24
CA SER A 706 -5.55 57.22 -13.04
C SER A 706 -6.43 58.36 -12.44
N LEU A 707 -7.71 58.39 -12.84
CA LEU A 707 -8.65 59.32 -12.27
C LEU A 707 -9.57 58.57 -11.28
N LEU A 708 -9.52 59.03 -10.02
CA LEU A 708 -10.21 58.41 -8.89
C LEU A 708 -11.22 59.38 -8.30
N THR A 709 -12.52 59.05 -8.33
CA THR A 709 -13.61 59.86 -7.80
C THR A 709 -14.53 59.02 -6.92
N GLU A 710 -15.53 59.66 -6.29
CA GLU A 710 -16.54 58.90 -5.53
C GLU A 710 -17.57 58.19 -6.45
N ALA A 711 -17.57 58.48 -7.76
CA ALA A 711 -18.55 58.01 -8.69
C ALA A 711 -18.01 57.08 -9.78
N TYR A 712 -16.69 57.09 -9.99
CA TYR A 712 -16.07 56.24 -11.00
C TYR A 712 -14.53 56.17 -10.80
N PHE A 713 -14.01 55.04 -11.27
CA PHE A 713 -12.57 54.81 -11.41
C PHE A 713 -12.21 54.74 -12.90
N GLN A 714 -11.29 55.60 -13.35
CA GLN A 714 -10.73 55.52 -14.70
C GLN A 714 -9.26 55.09 -14.58
N HIS A 715 -8.97 53.89 -15.11
CA HIS A 715 -7.65 53.29 -15.10
C HIS A 715 -6.71 54.07 -15.99
N GLY A 716 -5.57 54.49 -15.48
CA GLY A 716 -4.46 55.12 -16.24
C GLY A 716 -3.65 54.07 -17.01
N LEU A 717 -2.70 54.53 -17.78
CA LEU A 717 -1.82 53.70 -18.61
C LEU A 717 -0.32 53.84 -18.28
N ASP A 718 0.06 54.82 -17.44
CA ASP A 718 1.44 55.11 -17.14
C ASP A 718 2.12 53.95 -16.40
N GLY A 719 3.21 53.41 -16.99
CA GLY A 719 3.98 52.30 -16.45
C GLY A 719 3.35 50.90 -16.68
N VAL A 720 2.09 50.79 -17.09
CA VAL A 720 1.37 49.49 -17.19
C VAL A 720 2.06 48.53 -18.16
N SER A 721 2.37 48.96 -19.37
CA SER A 721 3.03 48.14 -20.37
C SER A 721 4.38 47.60 -19.92
N HIS A 722 5.16 48.44 -19.22
CA HIS A 722 6.44 48.02 -18.68
C HIS A 722 6.27 46.95 -17.56
N HIS A 723 5.32 47.17 -16.65
CA HIS A 723 5.01 46.24 -15.58
C HIS A 723 4.55 44.89 -16.13
N LEU A 724 3.64 44.92 -17.12
CA LEU A 724 3.13 43.69 -17.77
C LEU A 724 4.24 42.91 -18.46
N ALA A 725 5.13 43.59 -19.18
CA ALA A 725 6.27 42.95 -19.83
C ALA A 725 7.21 42.30 -18.81
N ALA A 726 7.56 43.00 -17.74
CA ALA A 726 8.43 42.52 -16.67
C ALA A 726 7.80 41.27 -15.96
N ARG A 727 6.51 41.33 -15.63
CA ARG A 727 5.83 40.21 -15.00
C ARG A 727 5.69 38.98 -15.91
N ARG A 728 5.40 39.21 -17.18
CA ARG A 728 5.35 38.16 -18.18
C ARG A 728 6.70 37.42 -18.28
N GLU A 729 7.80 38.16 -18.32
CA GLU A 729 9.15 37.61 -18.35
C GLU A 729 9.45 36.86 -17.03
N ALA A 730 9.24 37.51 -15.87
CA ALA A 730 9.50 36.94 -14.56
C ALA A 730 8.70 35.65 -14.26
N THR A 731 7.54 35.47 -14.87
CA THR A 731 6.68 34.30 -14.65
C THR A 731 6.80 33.24 -15.75
N GLY A 732 7.79 33.32 -16.63
CA GLY A 732 7.88 32.41 -17.78
C GLY A 732 6.58 32.39 -18.64
N ASN A 733 5.92 33.55 -18.75
CA ASN A 733 4.70 33.74 -19.53
C ASN A 733 3.41 33.06 -18.94
N LEU A 734 3.48 32.59 -17.68
CA LEU A 734 2.35 31.96 -16.98
C LEU A 734 1.32 32.96 -16.46
N SER A 735 1.74 34.18 -16.12
CA SER A 735 0.86 35.26 -15.68
C SER A 735 0.91 36.41 -16.69
N ARG A 736 -0.26 36.78 -17.20
CA ARG A 736 -0.46 37.78 -18.27
C ARG A 736 -1.52 38.77 -17.83
N PHE A 737 -1.68 39.85 -18.59
CA PHE A 737 -2.80 40.75 -18.41
C PHE A 737 -4.15 40.00 -18.51
N LEU A 738 -4.95 40.07 -17.45
CA LEU A 738 -6.29 39.51 -17.40
C LEU A 738 -7.37 40.56 -17.62
N GLY A 739 -7.16 41.75 -17.05
CA GLY A 739 -8.17 42.80 -17.02
C GLY A 739 -7.94 43.76 -15.90
N MET A 740 -8.99 44.26 -15.31
CA MET A 740 -9.00 45.32 -14.32
C MET A 740 -9.89 45.02 -13.15
N TRP A 741 -9.54 45.58 -11.99
CA TRP A 741 -10.41 45.56 -10.82
C TRP A 741 -10.65 46.99 -10.31
N HIS A 742 -11.78 47.19 -9.63
CA HIS A 742 -12.06 48.45 -8.89
C HIS A 742 -12.98 48.18 -7.71
N THR A 743 -13.14 49.22 -6.88
CA THR A 743 -13.95 49.15 -5.67
C THR A 743 -15.25 49.92 -5.80
N HIS A 744 -16.33 49.39 -5.20
CA HIS A 744 -17.56 50.10 -4.89
C HIS A 744 -17.69 50.30 -3.36
N PRO A 745 -17.10 51.34 -2.76
CA PRO A 745 -17.14 51.55 -1.33
C PRO A 745 -18.56 51.65 -0.78
N ARG A 746 -18.89 50.81 0.22
CA ARG A 746 -20.19 50.77 0.91
C ARG A 746 -21.40 50.45 0.06
N THR A 747 -21.24 50.00 -1.16
CA THR A 747 -22.30 49.57 -2.03
C THR A 747 -22.11 48.14 -2.52
N VAL A 748 -23.11 47.55 -3.05
CA VAL A 748 -23.02 46.17 -3.63
C VAL A 748 -22.01 46.11 -4.78
N ALA A 749 -21.30 45.02 -4.88
CA ALA A 749 -20.35 44.76 -5.96
C ALA A 749 -21.10 44.39 -7.27
N GLN A 750 -21.76 45.38 -7.87
CA GLN A 750 -22.46 45.21 -9.15
C GLN A 750 -22.05 46.31 -10.12
N PRO A 751 -21.92 46.01 -11.42
CA PRO A 751 -21.46 47.00 -12.40
C PRO A 751 -22.49 48.12 -12.61
N SER A 752 -22.01 49.33 -12.49
CA SER A 752 -22.75 50.53 -12.86
C SER A 752 -22.94 50.68 -14.39
N ALA A 753 -23.65 51.67 -14.86
CA ALA A 753 -23.74 51.95 -16.29
C ALA A 753 -22.36 52.34 -16.88
N THR A 754 -21.57 53.05 -16.11
CA THR A 754 -20.19 53.45 -16.48
C THR A 754 -19.31 52.25 -16.60
N ASP A 755 -19.40 51.28 -15.67
CA ASP A 755 -18.60 50.05 -15.71
C ASP A 755 -18.94 49.21 -16.94
N ARG A 756 -20.23 49.07 -17.25
CA ARG A 756 -20.68 48.35 -18.46
C ARG A 756 -20.16 49.00 -19.74
N ALA A 757 -20.13 50.32 -19.83
CA ALA A 757 -19.53 51.06 -20.94
C ALA A 757 -18.01 50.84 -21.01
N ALA A 758 -17.30 50.85 -19.86
CA ALA A 758 -15.89 50.56 -19.78
C ALA A 758 -15.58 49.09 -20.16
N MET A 759 -16.36 48.11 -19.72
CA MET A 759 -16.27 46.71 -20.13
C MET A 759 -16.31 46.57 -21.65
N THR A 760 -17.24 47.29 -22.31
CA THR A 760 -17.34 47.29 -23.76
C THR A 760 -16.08 47.89 -24.41
N SER A 761 -15.50 48.92 -23.82
CA SER A 761 -14.26 49.54 -24.32
C SER A 761 -13.02 48.65 -24.19
N LEU A 762 -12.92 47.83 -23.14
CA LEU A 762 -11.86 46.86 -22.95
C LEU A 762 -11.83 45.76 -24.03
N THR A 763 -12.96 45.56 -24.68
CA THR A 763 -13.14 44.53 -25.74
C THR A 763 -13.03 45.08 -27.15
N LEU A 764 -12.87 46.42 -27.33
CA LEU A 764 -12.67 47.02 -28.63
C LEU A 764 -11.30 46.63 -29.22
N PRO A 765 -11.18 46.45 -30.54
CA PRO A 765 -9.97 45.98 -31.20
C PRO A 765 -8.84 47.03 -31.16
N LEU A 766 -8.05 47.00 -30.13
CA LEU A 766 -6.71 47.56 -30.12
C LEU A 766 -5.74 46.45 -30.53
N ASN A 767 -4.69 46.74 -31.32
CA ASN A 767 -3.82 45.77 -31.96
C ASN A 767 -3.15 44.75 -30.99
N ASP A 768 -3.10 45.03 -29.70
CA ASP A 768 -2.55 44.16 -28.66
C ASP A 768 -3.55 43.86 -27.51
N ALA A 769 -4.83 44.18 -27.67
CA ALA A 769 -5.82 43.88 -26.62
C ALA A 769 -6.10 42.37 -26.52
N PRO A 770 -6.23 41.83 -25.32
CA PRO A 770 -6.58 40.40 -25.13
C PRO A 770 -7.96 40.14 -25.72
N ALA A 771 -8.18 38.93 -26.24
CA ALA A 771 -9.49 38.53 -26.79
C ALA A 771 -10.59 38.54 -25.73
N ARG A 772 -10.25 38.54 -24.46
CA ARG A 772 -11.14 38.60 -23.29
C ARG A 772 -10.50 39.41 -22.19
N ALA A 773 -11.29 40.13 -21.42
CA ALA A 773 -10.82 40.92 -20.29
C ALA A 773 -11.71 40.66 -19.06
N LEU A 774 -11.11 40.36 -17.94
CA LEU A 774 -11.82 40.21 -16.66
C LEU A 774 -12.06 41.59 -16.04
N VAL A 775 -13.30 41.84 -15.65
CA VAL A 775 -13.63 42.94 -14.74
C VAL A 775 -14.00 42.34 -13.39
N LEU A 776 -13.32 42.78 -12.34
CA LEU A 776 -13.57 42.36 -10.97
C LEU A 776 -13.93 43.58 -10.12
N ILE A 777 -15.07 43.55 -9.48
CA ILE A 777 -15.55 44.62 -8.61
C ILE A 777 -15.58 44.10 -7.18
N ALA A 778 -14.96 44.83 -6.25
CA ALA A 778 -14.98 44.54 -4.83
C ALA A 778 -15.77 45.63 -4.08
N GLY A 779 -16.78 45.23 -3.33
CA GLY A 779 -17.64 46.16 -2.60
C GLY A 779 -18.31 45.53 -1.40
N GLY A 780 -19.45 46.08 -1.04
CA GLY A 780 -20.32 45.57 0.01
C GLY A 780 -20.91 46.70 0.87
N PRO A 781 -22.18 46.57 1.25
CA PRO A 781 -22.79 47.47 2.21
C PRO A 781 -22.13 47.38 3.60
N ASP A 782 -22.21 48.42 4.43
CA ASP A 782 -21.82 48.31 5.81
C ASP A 782 -22.63 47.25 6.56
N PRO A 783 -22.00 46.35 7.38
CA PRO A 783 -20.61 46.41 7.82
C PRO A 783 -19.61 45.63 6.95
N VAL A 784 -20.02 44.99 5.84
CA VAL A 784 -19.17 44.14 4.98
C VAL A 784 -17.93 44.88 4.51
N TRP A 785 -18.08 46.10 3.96
CA TRP A 785 -16.97 46.91 3.48
C TRP A 785 -15.98 47.27 4.58
N HIS A 786 -16.46 47.77 5.73
CA HIS A 786 -15.60 48.08 6.86
C HIS A 786 -14.89 46.86 7.44
N LYS A 787 -15.57 45.74 7.49
CA LYS A 787 -15.02 44.47 8.00
C LYS A 787 -13.90 44.00 7.08
N TRP A 788 -14.13 44.00 5.76
CA TRP A 788 -13.08 43.68 4.79
C TRP A 788 -11.84 44.56 4.95
N LEU A 789 -12.03 45.88 5.00
CA LEU A 789 -10.91 46.79 5.21
C LEU A 789 -10.18 46.53 6.53
N ALA A 790 -10.91 46.25 7.61
CA ALA A 790 -10.33 46.06 8.95
C ALA A 790 -9.66 44.69 9.11
N THR A 791 -10.37 43.59 8.89
CA THR A 791 -9.96 42.23 9.22
C THR A 791 -9.54 41.38 8.00
N GLY A 792 -10.02 41.73 6.80
CA GLY A 792 -9.81 40.95 5.60
C GLY A 792 -10.88 39.90 5.34
N ASP A 793 -11.96 39.89 6.15
CA ASP A 793 -13.12 39.07 5.83
C ASP A 793 -13.68 39.51 4.47
N GLY A 794 -14.04 38.52 3.61
CA GLY A 794 -14.29 38.71 2.19
C GLY A 794 -15.24 39.86 1.85
N PRO A 795 -14.91 40.69 0.86
CA PRO A 795 -15.84 41.68 0.31
C PRO A 795 -16.95 40.96 -0.49
N ASP A 796 -18.01 41.66 -0.80
CA ASP A 796 -18.85 41.25 -1.95
C ASP A 796 -18.00 41.38 -3.20
N LEU A 797 -18.02 40.35 -4.04
CA LEU A 797 -17.24 40.28 -5.27
C LEU A 797 -18.18 40.04 -6.46
N TYR A 798 -17.97 40.81 -7.53
CA TYR A 798 -18.57 40.58 -8.83
C TYR A 798 -17.46 40.39 -9.85
N ALA A 799 -17.58 39.33 -10.66
CA ALA A 799 -16.64 39.05 -11.73
C ALA A 799 -17.36 38.89 -13.06
N HIS A 800 -16.79 39.45 -14.12
CA HIS A 800 -17.31 39.28 -15.48
C HIS A 800 -16.18 39.22 -16.50
N LEU A 801 -16.18 38.16 -17.31
CA LEU A 801 -15.25 37.97 -18.41
C LEU A 801 -15.88 38.53 -19.71
N ALA A 802 -15.59 39.78 -20.04
CA ALA A 802 -16.02 40.40 -21.25
C ALA A 802 -15.27 39.79 -22.47
N ALA A 803 -16.02 39.24 -23.42
CA ALA A 803 -15.43 38.73 -24.65
C ALA A 803 -15.38 39.84 -25.72
N ARG A 804 -14.33 39.81 -26.53
CA ARG A 804 -14.24 40.67 -27.72
C ARG A 804 -15.39 40.32 -28.66
N THR A 805 -16.31 41.23 -28.85
CA THR A 805 -17.30 41.11 -29.94
C THR A 805 -16.57 41.18 -31.28
N ALA A 806 -16.64 40.10 -32.05
CA ALA A 806 -16.15 40.15 -33.42
C ALA A 806 -16.86 41.36 -34.09
N PRO A 807 -16.14 42.22 -34.84
CA PRO A 807 -16.80 43.25 -35.63
C PRO A 807 -17.94 42.53 -36.42
N ALA A 808 -19.16 43.09 -36.39
CA ALA A 808 -20.28 42.49 -37.12
C ALA A 808 -19.76 42.08 -38.51
N ALA A 809 -19.74 40.78 -38.74
CA ALA A 809 -19.17 40.26 -39.98
C ALA A 809 -19.85 41.01 -41.10
N ALA A 810 -19.08 41.69 -41.92
CA ALA A 810 -19.57 42.11 -43.23
C ALA A 810 -20.25 40.89 -43.83
N GLU A 811 -21.48 41.01 -44.25
CA GLU A 811 -22.34 39.89 -44.69
C GLU A 811 -21.45 38.87 -45.42
N PRO A 812 -21.45 37.63 -44.98
CA PRO A 812 -20.63 36.63 -45.63
C PRO A 812 -20.96 36.66 -47.13
N PRO A 813 -20.00 36.69 -48.03
CA PRO A 813 -20.28 36.60 -49.46
C PRO A 813 -21.20 35.38 -49.64
N SER A 814 -22.33 35.55 -50.27
CA SER A 814 -23.35 34.53 -50.51
C SER A 814 -22.65 33.22 -50.82
N PRO A 815 -22.96 32.11 -50.08
CA PRO A 815 -22.25 30.87 -50.26
C PRO A 815 -22.34 30.46 -51.72
N GLN A 816 -21.23 30.49 -52.43
CA GLN A 816 -21.14 29.83 -53.73
C GLN A 816 -21.54 28.37 -53.47
N PRO A 817 -22.44 27.79 -54.23
CA PRO A 817 -22.81 26.39 -54.06
C PRO A 817 -21.56 25.57 -54.22
N LEU A 818 -21.15 24.94 -53.12
CA LEU A 818 -20.15 23.90 -53.12
C LEU A 818 -20.52 22.91 -54.21
N ALA A 819 -19.71 22.80 -55.25
CA ALA A 819 -19.86 21.78 -56.26
C ALA A 819 -20.04 20.44 -55.54
N ARG A 820 -21.18 19.77 -55.79
CA ARG A 820 -21.51 18.47 -55.20
C ARG A 820 -20.33 17.55 -55.46
N LEU A 821 -19.54 17.27 -54.39
CA LEU A 821 -18.68 16.12 -54.39
C LEU A 821 -19.56 14.90 -54.57
N GLY A 822 -19.36 14.19 -55.68
CA GLY A 822 -20.06 12.93 -55.96
C GLY A 822 -19.85 11.93 -54.81
N PRO A 823 -20.69 10.92 -54.68
CA PRO A 823 -20.66 9.98 -53.59
C PRO A 823 -19.30 9.31 -53.50
N VAL A 824 -18.65 9.42 -52.33
CA VAL A 824 -17.43 8.69 -52.01
C VAL A 824 -17.83 7.21 -51.87
N THR A 825 -17.55 6.44 -52.90
CA THR A 825 -17.69 4.96 -52.83
C THR A 825 -16.49 4.43 -52.07
N TRP A 826 -16.76 3.85 -50.91
CA TRP A 826 -15.82 3.03 -50.22
C TRP A 826 -15.50 1.78 -51.04
N TRP A 827 -14.22 1.62 -51.44
CA TRP A 827 -13.74 0.40 -52.01
C TRP A 827 -13.10 -0.47 -50.90
N PRO A 828 -13.53 -1.70 -50.73
CA PRO A 828 -12.83 -2.65 -49.87
C PRO A 828 -11.77 -3.39 -50.68
N GLY A 829 -10.53 -3.31 -50.29
CA GLY A 829 -9.54 -4.31 -50.51
C GLY A 829 -8.74 -4.22 -51.83
N GLY A 830 -7.45 -4.37 -51.69
CA GLY A 830 -6.52 -4.75 -52.75
C GLY A 830 -5.26 -3.90 -52.80
N TYR A 831 -4.21 -4.36 -52.13
CA TYR A 831 -2.85 -3.89 -52.36
C TYR A 831 -2.45 -4.26 -53.81
N ALA A 832 -2.34 -3.25 -54.68
CA ALA A 832 -1.67 -3.38 -55.96
C ALA A 832 -0.35 -2.62 -55.90
N THR A 833 0.74 -3.35 -55.80
CA THR A 833 2.12 -2.87 -55.98
C THR A 833 2.29 -2.35 -57.40
N ARG A 834 2.56 -1.05 -57.54
CA ARG A 834 3.17 -0.53 -58.75
C ARG A 834 4.66 -0.33 -58.52
N PRO A 835 5.54 -0.77 -59.48
CA PRO A 835 6.94 -0.54 -59.37
C PRO A 835 7.26 0.91 -59.75
N HIS A 836 7.87 1.65 -58.83
CA HIS A 836 8.49 2.94 -59.14
C HIS A 836 9.89 2.67 -59.72
N GLY A 837 10.10 3.14 -60.96
CA GLY A 837 11.40 3.22 -61.57
C GLY A 837 12.29 4.26 -60.86
N PRO A 838 13.61 4.16 -61.02
CA PRO A 838 14.58 4.94 -60.25
C PRO A 838 14.56 6.42 -60.60
N VAL A 839 14.42 7.26 -59.59
CA VAL A 839 14.65 8.70 -59.69
C VAL A 839 16.16 8.95 -59.61
N PRO A 840 16.79 9.68 -60.58
CA PRO A 840 18.20 9.95 -60.52
C PRO A 840 18.52 10.98 -59.45
N LEU A 841 19.50 10.64 -58.58
CA LEU A 841 20.09 11.53 -57.60
C LEU A 841 21.00 12.57 -58.27
N PRO A 842 21.00 13.85 -57.85
CA PRO A 842 21.95 14.82 -58.34
C PRO A 842 23.34 14.53 -57.73
N ARG A 843 24.33 14.36 -58.60
CA ARG A 843 25.77 14.30 -58.28
C ARG A 843 26.22 15.64 -57.68
N LYS A 844 26.57 15.65 -56.41
CA LYS A 844 27.45 16.70 -55.85
C LYS A 844 28.88 16.22 -55.94
N GLY A 845 29.69 16.99 -56.74
CA GLY A 845 31.10 16.74 -56.87
C GLY A 845 31.85 17.10 -55.58
N PHE A 846 32.68 16.17 -55.15
CA PHE A 846 33.77 16.47 -54.22
C PHE A 846 34.90 17.15 -55.00
N ARG A 847 35.40 18.31 -54.57
CA ARG A 847 36.76 18.74 -54.77
C ARG A 847 37.43 18.92 -53.42
N SER A 848 38.56 18.22 -53.37
CA SER A 848 39.75 18.29 -52.50
C SER A 848 39.64 19.03 -51.19
#